data_e8c7daf23e20a19fd3d772eb3c671d31
#
_entry.id   e8c7daf23e20a19fd3d772eb3c671d31
#
_cell.length_a   1.000
_cell.length_b   1.000
_cell.length_c   1.000
_cell.angle_alpha   90.00
_cell.angle_beta   90.00
_cell.angle_gamma   90.00
#
_symmetry.space_group_name_H-M   'P 1'
#
loop_
_entity.id
_entity.type
_entity.pdbx_description
1 polymer ?
#
loop_
_entity_poly.entity_id
_entity_poly.type
_entity_poly.pdbx_seq_one_letter_code
_entity_poly.pdbx_strand_id
1 'polypeptide(L)'
;MVKKTKNNEILVSAEGNDIPMMAEIETLPVDNATDDLTGELPVMPLRNLMIFPSIVMPVSVGRRPTLKLVNQALQSKEPIIITTQKVSEVDSPKQKDLFPIAVIGKVLRVFEMPGGTITAILQATGPKVQLEEITSTRPFLKGKVSVIEEDMKDEKSDEFKTLIDTCKELSAKVIELSDEISPDTSFALKNLDNNEVLVNFISGNFPFPINEKYELLQTNNLKDRLYRLIQLLNKYIQLATLKQSIQMRTREELDRQQREYFLQQQIKNIQDELGNGQDDEIDELRKKGEKKHWKPEVKETFERELSKLERINPQSPDYNVQLTYLQTLLSLPWGVYTQDVIDIPNAKKILDKEHYGLEKVKERILEHLAVLKLKGDLKSPIICLYGPPGVGKTSLGRSIATALKRKYVRMSLGGVHDEAEIRGHRKTYIGAMPGRIIKSLIKAETSNPVIILDEIDKLSSDSHGDPSSAMLEVLDPEQNNTFHDNYVDIDYDLSNIMFIATANNLGTIPSPLLDRMELIEVSGYITEEKIEIARRHLIPKEMEKNGLKKEHVKFSKAAIEYIIENYTRESGVRELEKKISKVMRKIALEIASDEFTGTHELKPKDIEKFLGAQEYSRDKYQGNEYAGVVTGLAWTAVGGEILFVETSLSRGKGQLTLTGNLGSVMKESAMLALEYLKAHSHLLDLPEGIFDNWNIHIHVPEGAIPKDGPSAGITMVTSLASALTQRKVKANLAMTGEITLRGKVLPVGGIREKILAAKRAGIKDIILCEENRKDINEIQPMYLTGMTFHYVKDIKEVLRLALTDEKVADAIDFTIKEDKNKENPAQ
;
A
#
# COMPACT_ATOMS: atom_id res chain seq x y z
N MET A 1 33.68 -33.12 27.05
CA MET A 1 34.51 -34.10 26.30
C MET A 1 34.82 -33.58 24.91
N VAL A 2 36.06 -33.42 24.55
CA VAL A 2 36.49 -32.97 23.22
C VAL A 2 36.58 -34.18 22.31
N LYS A 3 35.69 -34.36 21.37
CA LYS A 3 35.82 -35.37 20.31
C LYS A 3 36.65 -34.78 19.16
N LYS A 4 37.82 -35.34 18.90
CA LYS A 4 38.59 -35.08 17.67
C LYS A 4 37.97 -35.88 16.53
N THR A 5 37.34 -35.21 15.59
CA THR A 5 36.99 -35.82 14.29
C THR A 5 38.21 -35.81 13.36
N LYS A 6 38.24 -36.71 12.39
CA LYS A 6 39.37 -37.00 11.48
C LYS A 6 39.89 -35.80 10.63
N ASN A 7 39.35 -34.58 10.81
CA ASN A 7 39.70 -33.39 10.02
C ASN A 7 40.19 -32.21 10.88
N ASN A 8 40.75 -32.40 12.05
CA ASN A 8 41.27 -31.31 12.91
C ASN A 8 40.30 -30.15 13.19
N GLU A 9 39.02 -30.42 13.23
CA GLU A 9 38.00 -29.42 13.61
C GLU A 9 37.72 -29.52 15.11
N ILE A 10 37.92 -28.41 15.84
CA ILE A 10 37.62 -28.36 17.27
C ILE A 10 36.20 -27.89 17.42
N LEU A 11 35.26 -28.82 17.61
CA LEU A 11 33.85 -28.55 17.92
C LEU A 11 33.62 -28.85 19.39
N VAL A 12 33.03 -27.91 20.11
CA VAL A 12 32.56 -28.09 21.49
C VAL A 12 31.08 -28.44 21.45
N SER A 13 30.68 -29.64 21.86
CA SER A 13 29.26 -30.00 21.96
C SER A 13 28.65 -29.33 23.18
N ALA A 14 27.54 -28.66 22.99
CA ALA A 14 26.72 -28.09 24.05
C ALA A 14 25.86 -29.20 24.71
N GLU A 15 26.39 -29.88 25.71
CA GLU A 15 25.60 -30.72 26.64
C GLU A 15 25.28 -29.87 27.87
N GLY A 16 24.02 -29.42 27.97
CA GLY A 16 23.42 -28.80 29.14
C GLY A 16 23.77 -27.32 29.38
N ASN A 17 22.78 -26.52 29.52
CA ASN A 17 22.63 -25.16 30.14
C ASN A 17 23.80 -24.12 30.08
N ASP A 18 24.85 -24.33 29.32
CA ASP A 18 26.01 -23.44 29.22
C ASP A 18 26.02 -22.59 27.94
N ILE A 19 24.85 -22.07 27.51
CA ILE A 19 24.81 -20.90 26.62
C ILE A 19 24.95 -19.70 27.57
N PRO A 20 26.09 -18.98 27.55
CA PRO A 20 26.23 -17.81 28.41
C PRO A 20 25.11 -16.83 28.08
N MET A 21 24.41 -16.35 29.10
CA MET A 21 23.40 -15.30 28.92
C MET A 21 24.06 -14.12 28.21
N MET A 22 23.37 -13.46 27.29
CA MET A 22 23.88 -12.30 26.53
C MET A 22 24.57 -11.25 27.44
N ALA A 23 24.08 -11.10 28.68
CA ALA A 23 24.62 -10.21 29.69
C ALA A 23 26.04 -10.56 30.19
N GLU A 24 26.49 -11.81 30.13
CA GLU A 24 27.84 -12.20 30.56
C GLU A 24 28.90 -11.98 29.47
N ILE A 25 28.47 -11.87 28.21
CA ILE A 25 29.35 -11.69 27.04
C ILE A 25 29.68 -10.20 26.83
N GLU A 26 28.83 -9.27 27.33
CA GLU A 26 28.99 -7.82 27.15
C GLU A 26 30.07 -7.17 28.02
N THR A 27 30.60 -7.88 29.00
CA THR A 27 31.64 -7.36 29.93
C THR A 27 33.08 -7.61 29.49
N LEU A 28 33.30 -8.19 28.31
CA LEU A 28 34.65 -8.42 27.81
C LEU A 28 35.27 -7.11 27.32
N PRO A 29 36.50 -6.74 27.77
CA PRO A 29 37.12 -5.49 27.35
C PRO A 29 37.32 -5.47 25.83
N VAL A 30 36.95 -4.36 25.23
CA VAL A 30 37.19 -4.08 23.80
C VAL A 30 38.69 -3.79 23.67
N ASP A 31 39.43 -4.74 23.14
CA ASP A 31 40.83 -4.52 22.77
C ASP A 31 40.87 -3.63 21.54
N ASN A 32 41.20 -2.37 21.69
CA ASN A 32 41.41 -1.41 20.60
C ASN A 32 42.70 -1.71 19.83
N ALA A 33 42.81 -2.92 19.29
CA ALA A 33 43.94 -3.28 18.42
C ALA A 33 43.73 -2.68 17.02
N THR A 34 44.20 -1.43 16.86
CA THR A 34 44.25 -0.74 15.57
C THR A 34 45.57 -1.03 14.79
N ASP A 35 46.45 -1.88 15.28
CA ASP A 35 47.86 -1.83 14.87
C ASP A 35 48.29 -2.72 13.71
N ASP A 36 47.44 -3.49 13.05
CA ASP A 36 47.85 -4.24 11.84
C ASP A 36 46.69 -4.54 10.83
N LEU A 37 45.97 -3.48 10.39
CA LEU A 37 44.98 -3.63 9.35
C LEU A 37 45.51 -3.48 7.91
N THR A 38 46.84 -3.47 7.71
CA THR A 38 47.50 -3.23 6.41
C THR A 38 47.58 -4.48 5.53
N GLY A 39 47.12 -5.65 6.01
CA GLY A 39 47.19 -6.93 5.32
C GLY A 39 45.90 -7.39 4.64
N GLU A 40 45.93 -8.57 4.00
CA GLU A 40 44.78 -9.27 3.49
C GLU A 40 44.09 -10.02 4.63
N LEU A 41 42.84 -9.62 4.98
CA LEU A 41 42.06 -10.23 6.05
C LEU A 41 40.97 -11.18 5.49
N PRO A 42 40.59 -12.23 6.24
CA PRO A 42 39.46 -13.10 5.88
C PRO A 42 38.15 -12.33 5.89
N VAL A 43 37.30 -12.52 4.87
CA VAL A 43 36.00 -11.85 4.72
C VAL A 43 34.89 -12.85 4.98
N MET A 44 34.07 -12.59 6.00
CA MET A 44 32.91 -13.37 6.37
C MET A 44 31.60 -12.73 5.88
N PRO A 45 30.96 -13.29 4.85
CA PRO A 45 29.69 -12.78 4.33
C PRO A 45 28.52 -13.31 5.15
N LEU A 46 27.74 -12.45 5.77
CA LEU A 46 26.53 -12.75 6.53
C LEU A 46 25.28 -12.74 5.63
N ARG A 47 24.29 -13.56 5.98
CA ARG A 47 22.97 -13.58 5.34
C ARG A 47 21.92 -13.01 6.29
N ASN A 48 21.12 -12.04 5.83
CA ASN A 48 20.01 -11.44 6.59
C ASN A 48 20.39 -10.97 8.01
N LEU A 49 21.66 -10.72 8.23
CA LEU A 49 22.19 -10.28 9.53
C LEU A 49 23.25 -9.20 9.28
N MET A 50 23.22 -8.15 10.08
CA MET A 50 24.22 -7.06 10.05
C MET A 50 24.75 -6.82 11.45
N ILE A 51 26.08 -6.82 11.57
CA ILE A 51 26.77 -6.60 12.83
C ILE A 51 27.29 -5.14 12.87
N PHE A 52 27.14 -4.51 14.02
CA PHE A 52 27.64 -3.16 14.30
C PHE A 52 28.88 -3.22 15.21
N PRO A 53 29.71 -2.18 15.24
CA PRO A 53 30.85 -2.11 16.15
C PRO A 53 30.47 -2.35 17.60
N SER A 54 31.35 -2.95 18.37
CA SER A 54 31.22 -3.28 19.80
C SER A 54 30.09 -4.26 20.16
N ILE A 55 29.52 -4.97 19.18
CA ILE A 55 28.43 -5.94 19.41
C ILE A 55 28.95 -7.37 19.34
N VAL A 56 28.38 -8.23 20.20
CA VAL A 56 28.58 -9.67 20.15
C VAL A 56 27.30 -10.34 19.66
N MET A 57 27.42 -11.23 18.68
CA MET A 57 26.26 -11.82 18.06
C MET A 57 26.50 -13.29 17.65
N PRO A 58 25.55 -14.20 17.93
CA PRO A 58 25.60 -15.58 17.43
C PRO A 58 25.20 -15.62 15.96
N VAL A 59 25.96 -16.30 15.13
CA VAL A 59 25.74 -16.42 13.69
C VAL A 59 25.76 -17.88 13.28
N SER A 60 24.70 -18.35 12.63
CA SER A 60 24.63 -19.69 12.07
C SER A 60 25.50 -19.82 10.82
N VAL A 61 26.37 -20.80 10.81
CA VAL A 61 27.37 -21.03 9.74
C VAL A 61 27.09 -22.35 9.04
N GLY A 62 26.60 -22.30 7.80
CA GLY A 62 26.26 -23.50 7.05
C GLY A 62 27.16 -23.78 5.81
N ARG A 63 27.84 -22.74 5.29
CA ARG A 63 28.67 -22.89 4.06
C ARG A 63 30.05 -23.45 4.38
N ARG A 64 30.50 -24.39 3.56
CA ARG A 64 31.88 -24.99 3.70
C ARG A 64 33.02 -23.98 3.70
N PRO A 65 33.05 -22.92 2.83
CA PRO A 65 34.08 -21.89 2.88
C PRO A 65 34.05 -21.08 4.19
N THR A 66 32.85 -20.70 4.65
CA THR A 66 32.66 -19.91 5.90
C THR A 66 33.02 -20.75 7.13
N LEU A 67 32.72 -22.05 7.15
CA LEU A 67 33.16 -22.96 8.20
C LEU A 67 34.70 -23.08 8.30
N LYS A 68 35.39 -23.17 7.16
CA LYS A 68 36.86 -23.17 7.11
C LYS A 68 37.42 -21.84 7.63
N LEU A 69 36.82 -20.71 7.26
CA LEU A 69 37.23 -19.40 7.74
C LEU A 69 37.06 -19.31 9.26
N VAL A 70 35.91 -19.68 9.78
CA VAL A 70 35.59 -19.59 11.21
C VAL A 70 36.52 -20.47 12.05
N ASN A 71 36.80 -21.70 11.60
CA ASN A 71 37.72 -22.63 12.28
C ASN A 71 39.16 -22.10 12.25
N GLN A 72 39.61 -21.56 11.12
CA GLN A 72 40.96 -20.97 11.03
C GLN A 72 41.07 -19.73 11.92
N ALA A 73 40.09 -18.78 11.86
CA ALA A 73 40.08 -17.57 12.65
C ALA A 73 40.02 -17.86 14.16
N LEU A 74 39.33 -18.93 14.57
CA LEU A 74 39.29 -19.37 15.97
C LEU A 74 40.68 -19.86 16.45
N GLN A 75 41.41 -20.58 15.58
CA GLN A 75 42.76 -21.11 15.91
C GLN A 75 43.85 -20.05 15.86
N SER A 76 43.85 -19.19 14.83
CA SER A 76 44.84 -18.15 14.64
C SER A 76 44.61 -16.90 15.49
N LYS A 77 43.41 -16.71 15.97
CA LYS A 77 42.91 -15.48 16.63
C LYS A 77 43.08 -14.20 15.78
N GLU A 78 43.24 -14.38 14.48
CA GLU A 78 43.32 -13.27 13.52
C GLU A 78 41.97 -12.52 13.40
N PRO A 79 41.99 -11.20 13.21
CA PRO A 79 40.77 -10.44 12.93
C PRO A 79 40.18 -10.85 11.60
N ILE A 80 38.86 -10.75 11.50
CA ILE A 80 38.09 -11.03 10.29
C ILE A 80 37.27 -9.80 9.89
N ILE A 81 37.06 -9.63 8.60
CA ILE A 81 36.13 -8.62 8.06
C ILE A 81 34.75 -9.24 8.02
N ILE A 82 33.79 -8.62 8.69
CA ILE A 82 32.41 -9.07 8.74
C ILE A 82 31.56 -8.12 7.90
N THR A 83 30.98 -8.63 6.83
CA THR A 83 30.09 -7.85 5.94
C THR A 83 28.80 -8.62 5.63
N THR A 84 27.78 -7.92 5.16
CA THR A 84 26.47 -8.52 4.85
C THR A 84 26.27 -8.63 3.34
N GLN A 85 25.60 -9.69 2.90
CA GLN A 85 25.17 -9.84 1.50
C GLN A 85 23.96 -8.96 1.19
N LYS A 86 23.96 -8.34 0.00
CA LYS A 86 22.80 -7.57 -0.52
C LYS A 86 21.61 -8.48 -0.83
N VAL A 87 21.90 -9.69 -1.33
CA VAL A 87 20.89 -10.71 -1.67
C VAL A 87 21.28 -11.99 -0.94
N SER A 88 20.40 -12.48 -0.07
CA SER A 88 20.64 -13.64 0.81
C SER A 88 20.80 -14.97 0.07
N GLU A 89 20.21 -15.10 -1.11
CA GLU A 89 20.10 -16.35 -1.90
C GLU A 89 21.40 -16.72 -2.62
N VAL A 90 22.34 -15.78 -2.74
CA VAL A 90 23.60 -16.02 -3.43
C VAL A 90 24.53 -16.91 -2.59
N ASP A 91 24.80 -18.14 -3.05
CA ASP A 91 25.65 -19.08 -2.31
C ASP A 91 27.14 -18.74 -2.33
N SER A 92 27.64 -18.18 -3.43
CA SER A 92 29.04 -17.79 -3.61
C SER A 92 29.12 -16.30 -3.93
N PRO A 93 29.01 -15.41 -2.92
CA PRO A 93 28.97 -13.97 -3.14
C PRO A 93 30.31 -13.45 -3.66
N LYS A 94 30.23 -12.52 -4.62
CA LYS A 94 31.35 -11.74 -5.13
C LYS A 94 31.31 -10.35 -4.50
N GLN A 95 32.31 -9.51 -4.73
CA GLN A 95 32.38 -8.16 -4.18
C GLN A 95 31.12 -7.31 -4.43
N LYS A 96 30.53 -7.39 -5.63
CA LYS A 96 29.29 -6.67 -6.00
C LYS A 96 28.07 -7.08 -5.18
N ASP A 97 28.08 -8.32 -4.66
CA ASP A 97 26.97 -8.92 -3.92
C ASP A 97 27.06 -8.62 -2.41
N LEU A 98 28.12 -7.94 -1.98
CA LEU A 98 28.39 -7.53 -0.60
C LEU A 98 28.14 -6.03 -0.41
N PHE A 99 27.74 -5.65 0.79
CA PHE A 99 27.76 -4.22 1.17
C PHE A 99 29.20 -3.75 1.34
N PRO A 100 29.54 -2.54 0.86
CA PRO A 100 30.92 -2.05 0.88
C PRO A 100 31.43 -1.68 2.27
N ILE A 101 30.53 -1.34 3.23
CA ILE A 101 30.91 -1.06 4.61
C ILE A 101 30.82 -2.35 5.41
N ALA A 102 31.85 -2.65 6.15
CA ALA A 102 32.06 -3.84 6.96
C ALA A 102 32.54 -3.45 8.36
N VAL A 103 32.62 -4.43 9.25
CA VAL A 103 33.16 -4.26 10.60
C VAL A 103 34.26 -5.29 10.86
N ILE A 104 35.30 -4.89 11.55
CA ILE A 104 36.36 -5.80 11.99
C ILE A 104 35.92 -6.52 13.26
N GLY A 105 36.07 -7.83 13.28
CA GLY A 105 35.70 -8.63 14.44
C GLY A 105 36.57 -9.88 14.62
N LYS A 106 36.27 -10.62 15.67
CA LYS A 106 36.94 -11.88 16.02
C LYS A 106 35.89 -12.98 16.25
N VAL A 107 36.30 -14.21 16.03
CA VAL A 107 35.50 -15.40 16.37
C VAL A 107 35.84 -15.80 17.81
N LEU A 108 34.86 -15.72 18.74
CA LEU A 108 35.06 -16.05 20.16
C LEU A 108 34.92 -17.56 20.40
N ARG A 109 33.84 -18.14 19.94
CA ARG A 109 33.48 -19.55 20.17
C ARG A 109 32.67 -20.13 18.99
N VAL A 110 32.66 -21.43 18.89
CA VAL A 110 31.90 -22.19 17.88
C VAL A 110 31.21 -23.34 18.59
N PHE A 111 29.90 -23.48 18.37
CA PHE A 111 29.08 -24.54 18.96
C PHE A 111 28.36 -25.33 17.87
N GLU A 112 28.18 -26.59 18.11
CA GLU A 112 27.25 -27.43 17.34
C GLU A 112 25.93 -27.53 18.10
N MET A 113 24.86 -27.02 17.48
CA MET A 113 23.52 -27.04 18.09
C MET A 113 22.85 -28.41 17.90
N PRO A 114 21.88 -28.77 18.76
CA PRO A 114 21.04 -29.95 18.52
C PRO A 114 20.36 -29.86 17.16
N GLY A 115 20.70 -30.78 16.21
CA GLY A 115 20.22 -30.71 14.82
C GLY A 115 21.33 -30.48 13.79
N GLY A 116 22.62 -30.40 14.23
CA GLY A 116 23.79 -30.36 13.32
C GLY A 116 24.09 -28.96 12.74
N THR A 117 23.39 -27.91 13.20
CA THR A 117 23.69 -26.54 12.80
C THR A 117 24.86 -26.00 13.62
N ILE A 118 25.87 -25.44 12.93
CA ILE A 118 27.04 -24.83 13.58
C ILE A 118 26.77 -23.36 13.79
N THR A 119 26.93 -22.87 15.04
CA THR A 119 26.79 -21.46 15.41
C THR A 119 28.13 -20.92 15.90
N ALA A 120 28.57 -19.80 15.32
CA ALA A 120 29.77 -19.08 15.73
C ALA A 120 29.35 -17.82 16.49
N ILE A 121 29.99 -17.55 17.64
CA ILE A 121 29.87 -16.28 18.36
C ILE A 121 30.92 -15.34 17.80
N LEU A 122 30.46 -14.26 17.19
CA LEU A 122 31.30 -13.21 16.63
C LEU A 122 31.26 -11.97 17.52
N GLN A 123 32.39 -11.36 17.76
CA GLN A 123 32.52 -10.08 18.44
C GLN A 123 33.11 -9.05 17.47
N ALA A 124 32.43 -7.94 17.29
CA ALA A 124 32.92 -6.82 16.51
C ALA A 124 33.85 -5.97 17.41
N THR A 125 35.16 -6.25 17.34
CA THR A 125 36.18 -5.63 18.21
C THR A 125 36.82 -4.39 17.62
N GLY A 126 36.65 -4.16 16.31
CA GLY A 126 37.34 -3.10 15.57
C GLY A 126 36.41 -2.08 14.96
N PRO A 127 37.01 -1.07 14.29
CA PRO A 127 36.27 0.02 13.65
C PRO A 127 35.46 -0.45 12.45
N LYS A 128 34.62 0.47 11.95
CA LYS A 128 34.01 0.36 10.61
C LYS A 128 35.10 0.48 9.56
N VAL A 129 34.98 -0.31 8.52
CA VAL A 129 35.94 -0.36 7.42
C VAL A 129 35.24 -0.36 6.07
N GLN A 130 35.86 0.25 5.09
CA GLN A 130 35.47 0.17 3.68
C GLN A 130 36.15 -1.04 3.06
N LEU A 131 35.38 -1.98 2.52
CA LEU A 131 35.89 -3.10 1.73
C LEU A 131 36.29 -2.61 0.34
N GLU A 132 37.60 -2.50 0.09
CA GLU A 132 38.13 -1.97 -1.17
C GLU A 132 38.12 -3.03 -2.27
N GLU A 133 38.74 -4.19 -2.00
CA GLU A 133 38.86 -5.26 -2.98
C GLU A 133 38.87 -6.64 -2.33
N ILE A 134 38.24 -7.60 -3.00
CA ILE A 134 38.36 -9.03 -2.69
C ILE A 134 39.54 -9.61 -3.48
N THR A 135 40.60 -9.94 -2.77
CA THR A 135 41.87 -10.41 -3.37
C THR A 135 41.87 -11.90 -3.64
N SER A 136 41.14 -12.71 -2.86
CA SER A 136 41.04 -14.16 -3.01
C SER A 136 39.65 -14.69 -2.68
N THR A 137 39.27 -15.78 -3.40
CA THR A 137 38.00 -16.48 -3.19
C THR A 137 38.18 -17.91 -2.68
N ARG A 138 39.42 -18.42 -2.61
CA ARG A 138 39.74 -19.79 -2.13
C ARG A 138 40.87 -19.76 -1.11
N PRO A 139 40.77 -20.53 0.00
CA PRO A 139 39.69 -21.47 0.38
C PRO A 139 38.42 -20.77 0.93
N PHE A 140 38.52 -19.47 1.23
CA PHE A 140 37.43 -18.56 1.59
C PHE A 140 37.79 -17.14 1.08
N LEU A 141 36.85 -16.20 1.22
CA LEU A 141 37.04 -14.82 0.77
C LEU A 141 38.12 -14.12 1.61
N LYS A 142 39.03 -13.40 0.96
CA LYS A 142 39.98 -12.48 1.56
C LYS A 142 39.90 -11.15 0.86
N GLY A 143 40.13 -10.04 1.61
CA GLY A 143 40.05 -8.70 1.05
C GLY A 143 40.90 -7.69 1.78
N LYS A 144 41.07 -6.53 1.15
CA LYS A 144 41.72 -5.35 1.72
C LYS A 144 40.65 -4.35 2.16
N VAL A 145 40.94 -3.62 3.24
CA VAL A 145 40.03 -2.63 3.81
C VAL A 145 40.77 -1.33 4.15
N SER A 146 40.03 -0.25 4.18
CA SER A 146 40.45 1.05 4.76
C SER A 146 39.55 1.41 5.93
N VAL A 147 40.12 2.00 6.97
CA VAL A 147 39.38 2.39 8.18
C VAL A 147 38.54 3.64 7.91
N ILE A 148 37.32 3.61 8.41
CA ILE A 148 36.36 4.74 8.36
C ILE A 148 36.38 5.39 9.74
N GLU A 149 36.76 6.65 9.83
CA GLU A 149 36.70 7.45 11.07
C GLU A 149 35.26 7.84 11.37
N GLU A 150 34.83 7.66 12.62
CA GLU A 150 33.54 8.13 13.13
C GLU A 150 33.66 9.54 13.72
N ASP A 151 32.66 10.41 13.48
CA ASP A 151 32.60 11.76 13.99
C ASP A 151 31.80 11.82 15.29
N MET A 152 32.50 12.05 16.41
CA MET A 152 31.94 12.06 17.78
C MET A 152 31.84 13.48 18.38
N LYS A 153 31.86 14.54 17.58
CA LYS A 153 31.98 15.91 18.08
C LYS A 153 30.82 16.43 18.94
N ASP A 154 29.61 15.85 18.82
CA ASP A 154 28.40 16.41 19.43
C ASP A 154 27.87 15.68 20.68
N GLU A 155 28.60 14.71 21.23
CA GLU A 155 28.15 13.86 22.35
C GLU A 155 27.85 14.59 23.66
N LYS A 156 28.38 15.76 23.89
CA LYS A 156 28.26 16.52 25.15
C LYS A 156 27.09 17.50 25.18
N SER A 157 26.30 17.59 24.10
CA SER A 157 25.17 18.52 24.03
C SER A 157 23.96 18.00 24.80
N ASP A 158 23.19 18.90 25.41
CA ASP A 158 21.93 18.51 26.09
C ASP A 158 20.90 17.93 25.11
N GLU A 159 20.97 18.35 23.85
CA GLU A 159 20.16 17.76 22.79
C GLU A 159 20.50 16.27 22.55
N PHE A 160 21.79 15.93 22.53
CA PHE A 160 22.23 14.53 22.36
C PHE A 160 21.74 13.64 23.50
N LYS A 161 21.79 14.13 24.74
CA LYS A 161 21.25 13.39 25.92
C LYS A 161 19.75 13.14 25.77
N THR A 162 19.00 14.17 25.38
CA THR A 162 17.55 14.04 25.15
C THR A 162 17.24 13.02 24.06
N LEU A 163 18.04 12.97 23.00
CA LEU A 163 17.89 11.98 21.93
C LEU A 163 18.18 10.55 22.43
N ILE A 164 19.21 10.37 23.26
CA ILE A 164 19.51 9.06 23.87
C ILE A 164 18.37 8.60 24.75
N ASP A 165 17.84 9.46 25.61
CA ASP A 165 16.71 9.11 26.49
C ASP A 165 15.47 8.76 25.66
N THR A 166 15.15 9.56 24.63
CA THR A 166 14.05 9.26 23.70
C THR A 166 14.25 7.91 23.00
N CYS A 167 15.48 7.62 22.57
CA CYS A 167 15.81 6.35 21.91
C CYS A 167 15.60 5.16 22.87
N LYS A 168 16.01 5.28 24.15
CA LYS A 168 15.78 4.25 25.17
C LYS A 168 14.29 4.02 25.42
N GLU A 169 13.48 5.08 25.55
CA GLU A 169 12.04 5.00 25.73
C GLU A 169 11.34 4.32 24.55
N LEU A 170 11.67 4.73 23.32
CA LEU A 170 11.08 4.13 22.13
C LEU A 170 11.50 2.67 21.97
N SER A 171 12.76 2.33 22.29
CA SER A 171 13.26 0.97 22.23
C SER A 171 12.55 0.05 23.26
N ALA A 172 12.31 0.54 24.48
CA ALA A 172 11.51 -0.20 25.45
C ALA A 172 10.09 -0.49 24.94
N LYS A 173 9.48 0.51 24.29
CA LYS A 173 8.14 0.37 23.70
C LYS A 173 8.10 -0.61 22.52
N VAL A 174 9.16 -0.67 21.70
CA VAL A 174 9.28 -1.65 20.62
C VAL A 174 9.39 -3.07 21.20
N ILE A 175 10.18 -3.27 22.28
CA ILE A 175 10.32 -4.58 22.95
C ILE A 175 8.97 -5.05 23.50
N GLU A 176 8.18 -4.15 24.09
CA GLU A 176 6.84 -4.47 24.62
C GLU A 176 5.86 -4.88 23.49
N LEU A 177 5.98 -4.30 22.30
CA LEU A 177 5.08 -4.53 21.17
C LEU A 177 5.53 -5.68 20.24
N SER A 178 6.74 -6.22 20.43
CA SER A 178 7.34 -7.20 19.51
C SER A 178 7.55 -8.56 20.16
N ASP A 179 6.93 -9.59 19.57
CA ASP A 179 7.19 -10.98 19.96
C ASP A 179 8.55 -11.52 19.44
N GLU A 180 9.21 -10.77 18.56
CA GLU A 180 10.46 -11.18 17.90
C GLU A 180 11.72 -10.82 18.71
N ILE A 181 11.58 -9.93 19.70
CA ILE A 181 12.69 -9.46 20.54
C ILE A 181 12.64 -10.16 21.89
N SER A 182 13.77 -10.78 22.29
CA SER A 182 13.87 -11.42 23.61
C SER A 182 13.67 -10.41 24.75
N PRO A 183 12.93 -10.77 25.82
CA PRO A 183 12.81 -9.94 27.02
C PRO A 183 14.14 -9.57 27.66
N ASP A 184 15.19 -10.40 27.51
CA ASP A 184 16.53 -10.14 28.00
C ASP A 184 17.18 -8.89 27.37
N THR A 185 16.74 -8.51 26.15
CA THR A 185 17.18 -7.29 25.49
C THR A 185 16.85 -6.03 26.29
N SER A 186 15.73 -6.03 27.04
CA SER A 186 15.36 -4.92 27.92
C SER A 186 16.33 -4.75 29.11
N PHE A 187 16.87 -5.85 29.61
CA PHE A 187 17.88 -5.81 30.68
C PHE A 187 19.22 -5.28 30.15
N ALA A 188 19.63 -5.72 28.98
CA ALA A 188 20.85 -5.23 28.32
C ALA A 188 20.77 -3.71 28.07
N LEU A 189 19.65 -3.20 27.52
CA LEU A 189 19.44 -1.77 27.28
C LEU A 189 19.58 -0.87 28.52
N LYS A 190 19.19 -1.38 29.70
CA LYS A 190 19.28 -0.62 30.95
C LYS A 190 20.70 -0.55 31.53
N ASN A 191 21.55 -1.51 31.18
CA ASN A 191 22.89 -1.65 31.74
C ASN A 191 23.99 -1.10 30.79
N LEU A 192 23.64 -0.65 29.58
CA LEU A 192 24.58 -0.06 28.64
C LEU A 192 24.80 1.43 28.95
N ASP A 193 25.96 1.76 29.52
CA ASP A 193 26.35 3.14 29.88
C ASP A 193 27.00 3.90 28.72
N ASN A 194 27.58 3.19 27.75
CA ASN A 194 28.20 3.80 26.57
C ASN A 194 27.16 4.06 25.47
N ASN A 195 27.01 5.34 25.11
CA ASN A 195 25.99 5.78 24.14
C ASN A 195 26.19 5.21 22.73
N GLU A 196 27.45 5.07 22.28
CA GLU A 196 27.77 4.47 20.99
C GLU A 196 27.39 2.99 20.97
N VAL A 197 27.78 2.25 21.98
CA VAL A 197 27.43 0.83 22.12
C VAL A 197 25.91 0.65 22.17
N LEU A 198 25.21 1.53 22.90
CA LEU A 198 23.74 1.51 22.96
C LEU A 198 23.10 1.68 21.57
N VAL A 199 23.52 2.68 20.80
CA VAL A 199 22.99 2.96 19.45
C VAL A 199 23.30 1.79 18.51
N ASN A 200 24.50 1.26 18.56
CA ASN A 200 24.93 0.10 17.78
C ASN A 200 24.15 -1.16 18.18
N PHE A 201 23.93 -1.37 19.49
CA PHE A 201 23.16 -2.50 20.02
C PHE A 201 21.71 -2.49 19.52
N ILE A 202 21.02 -1.35 19.59
CA ILE A 202 19.65 -1.22 19.10
C ILE A 202 19.62 -1.42 17.57
N SER A 203 20.57 -0.81 16.83
CA SER A 203 20.64 -0.91 15.38
C SER A 203 20.84 -2.36 14.89
N GLY A 204 21.63 -3.16 15.63
CA GLY A 204 21.90 -4.56 15.31
C GLY A 204 20.80 -5.53 15.68
N ASN A 205 20.22 -5.43 16.90
CA ASN A 205 19.33 -6.43 17.47
C ASN A 205 17.84 -6.20 17.18
N PHE A 206 17.44 -4.99 16.77
CA PHE A 206 16.05 -4.72 16.45
C PHE A 206 15.66 -5.21 15.04
N PRO A 207 14.40 -5.57 14.79
CA PRO A 207 13.95 -6.20 13.55
C PRO A 207 13.75 -5.21 12.40
N PHE A 208 14.76 -4.39 12.14
CA PHE A 208 14.77 -3.48 11.00
C PHE A 208 15.20 -4.20 9.73
N PRO A 209 14.66 -3.82 8.55
CA PRO A 209 15.13 -4.32 7.26
C PRO A 209 16.63 -4.09 7.06
N ILE A 210 17.30 -5.03 6.40
CA ILE A 210 18.77 -4.98 6.19
C ILE A 210 19.23 -3.69 5.53
N ASN A 211 18.47 -3.17 4.56
CA ASN A 211 18.82 -1.90 3.90
C ASN A 211 18.78 -0.71 4.87
N GLU A 212 17.80 -0.68 5.78
CA GLU A 212 17.69 0.37 6.80
C GLU A 212 18.82 0.23 7.84
N LYS A 213 19.18 -1.01 8.24
CA LYS A 213 20.37 -1.27 9.07
C LYS A 213 21.66 -0.81 8.38
N TYR A 214 21.78 -1.02 7.07
CA TYR A 214 22.93 -0.57 6.32
C TYR A 214 23.04 0.96 6.28
N GLU A 215 21.93 1.68 6.10
CA GLU A 215 21.91 3.15 6.18
C GLU A 215 22.38 3.65 7.55
N LEU A 216 21.98 2.98 8.64
CA LEU A 216 22.48 3.30 9.99
C LEU A 216 23.99 3.04 10.11
N LEU A 217 24.48 1.93 9.59
CA LEU A 217 25.92 1.60 9.61
C LEU A 217 26.74 2.60 8.76
N GLN A 218 26.19 3.06 7.64
CA GLN A 218 26.83 4.01 6.73
C GLN A 218 26.95 5.42 7.33
N THR A 219 26.05 5.78 8.24
CA THR A 219 26.05 7.12 8.86
C THR A 219 27.22 7.24 9.85
N ASN A 220 28.20 8.11 9.58
CA ASN A 220 29.42 8.26 10.38
C ASN A 220 29.23 9.18 11.59
N ASN A 221 28.32 10.15 11.51
CA ASN A 221 28.01 11.02 12.65
C ASN A 221 27.01 10.31 13.58
N LEU A 222 27.36 10.17 14.86
CA LEU A 222 26.55 9.43 15.84
C LEU A 222 25.20 10.10 16.11
N LYS A 223 25.14 11.43 16.11
CA LYS A 223 23.91 12.19 16.30
C LYS A 223 22.93 11.98 15.13
N ASP A 224 23.41 12.02 13.90
CA ASP A 224 22.58 11.78 12.72
C ASP A 224 22.09 10.32 12.67
N ARG A 225 22.96 9.36 13.07
CA ARG A 225 22.59 7.95 13.22
C ARG A 225 21.48 7.79 14.25
N LEU A 226 21.55 8.50 15.36
CA LEU A 226 20.54 8.48 16.42
C LEU A 226 19.20 9.06 15.96
N TYR A 227 19.20 10.18 15.23
CA TYR A 227 17.99 10.71 14.61
C TYR A 227 17.32 9.70 13.68
N ARG A 228 18.13 9.06 12.82
CA ARG A 228 17.63 8.04 11.90
C ARG A 228 17.07 6.83 12.67
N LEU A 229 17.74 6.39 13.72
CA LEU A 229 17.30 5.29 14.56
C LEU A 229 15.95 5.60 15.25
N ILE A 230 15.78 6.81 15.76
CA ILE A 230 14.52 7.27 16.36
C ILE A 230 13.37 7.26 15.32
N GLN A 231 13.64 7.67 14.08
CA GLN A 231 12.65 7.59 12.99
C GLN A 231 12.25 6.14 12.71
N LEU A 232 13.20 5.22 12.67
CA LEU A 232 12.93 3.79 12.44
C LEU A 232 12.16 3.16 13.58
N LEU A 233 12.50 3.48 14.83
CA LEU A 233 11.76 3.02 16.01
C LEU A 233 10.29 3.49 15.98
N ASN A 234 10.04 4.77 15.69
CA ASN A 234 8.69 5.30 15.56
C ASN A 234 7.89 4.62 14.44
N LYS A 235 8.51 4.42 13.27
CA LYS A 235 7.90 3.69 12.14
C LYS A 235 7.51 2.27 12.55
N TYR A 236 8.42 1.57 13.26
CA TYR A 236 8.17 0.21 13.73
C TYR A 236 7.02 0.16 14.75
N ILE A 237 6.99 1.08 15.72
CA ILE A 237 5.91 1.19 16.71
C ILE A 237 4.56 1.38 16.01
N GLN A 238 4.48 2.26 15.02
CA GLN A 238 3.24 2.48 14.27
C GLN A 238 2.78 1.20 13.57
N LEU A 239 3.69 0.48 12.91
CA LEU A 239 3.38 -0.78 12.23
C LEU A 239 2.98 -1.89 13.21
N ALA A 240 3.70 -2.04 14.34
CA ALA A 240 3.39 -3.03 15.37
C ALA A 240 2.03 -2.76 16.03
N THR A 241 1.73 -1.49 16.35
CA THR A 241 0.44 -1.10 16.93
C THR A 241 -0.71 -1.35 15.94
N LEU A 242 -0.50 -1.10 14.65
CA LEU A 242 -1.49 -1.40 13.62
C LEU A 242 -1.71 -2.92 13.50
N LYS A 243 -0.65 -3.72 13.48
CA LYS A 243 -0.72 -5.19 13.46
C LYS A 243 -1.49 -5.72 14.68
N GLN A 244 -1.18 -5.22 15.88
CA GLN A 244 -1.87 -5.60 17.11
C GLN A 244 -3.35 -5.21 17.10
N SER A 245 -3.70 -4.02 16.58
CA SER A 245 -5.10 -3.57 16.48
C SER A 245 -5.91 -4.43 15.50
N ILE A 246 -5.30 -4.88 14.42
CA ILE A 246 -5.91 -5.80 13.46
C ILE A 246 -6.11 -7.17 14.11
N GLN A 247 -5.09 -7.69 14.81
CA GLN A 247 -5.17 -8.98 15.49
C GLN A 247 -6.23 -8.96 16.62
N MET A 248 -6.31 -7.87 17.41
CA MET A 248 -7.35 -7.73 18.43
C MET A 248 -8.76 -7.74 17.83
N ARG A 249 -8.99 -6.97 16.75
CA ARG A 249 -10.29 -6.97 16.07
C ARG A 249 -10.67 -8.33 15.52
N THR A 250 -9.69 -9.04 14.94
CA THR A 250 -9.91 -10.40 14.43
C THR A 250 -10.20 -11.37 15.56
N ARG A 251 -9.53 -11.22 16.71
CA ARG A 251 -9.75 -12.05 17.90
C ARG A 251 -11.09 -11.76 18.58
N GLU A 252 -11.47 -10.48 18.70
CA GLU A 252 -12.79 -10.09 19.21
C GLU A 252 -13.94 -10.60 18.33
N GLU A 253 -13.74 -10.63 17.01
CA GLU A 253 -14.72 -11.13 16.07
C GLU A 253 -14.83 -12.67 16.11
N LEU A 254 -13.68 -13.36 16.32
CA LEU A 254 -13.62 -14.80 16.57
C LEU A 254 -14.20 -15.17 17.95
N ASP A 255 -13.85 -14.45 19.01
CA ASP A 255 -14.36 -14.68 20.37
C ASP A 255 -15.87 -14.42 20.44
N ARG A 256 -16.38 -13.44 19.67
CA ARG A 256 -17.83 -13.19 19.58
C ARG A 256 -18.53 -14.33 18.86
N GLN A 257 -17.97 -14.84 17.76
CA GLN A 257 -18.52 -15.99 17.04
C GLN A 257 -18.43 -17.28 17.87
N GLN A 258 -17.34 -17.49 18.61
CA GLN A 258 -17.20 -18.62 19.53
C GLN A 258 -18.16 -18.51 20.70
N ARG A 259 -18.37 -17.30 21.24
CA ARG A 259 -19.28 -17.08 22.37
C ARG A 259 -20.75 -17.25 21.98
N GLU A 260 -21.15 -16.79 20.78
CA GLU A 260 -22.47 -17.06 20.22
C GLU A 260 -22.67 -18.56 19.96
N TYR A 261 -21.66 -19.24 19.44
CA TYR A 261 -21.67 -20.68 19.27
C TYR A 261 -21.75 -21.44 20.61
N PHE A 262 -20.95 -21.00 21.60
CA PHE A 262 -20.91 -21.61 22.94
C PHE A 262 -22.23 -21.40 23.70
N LEU A 263 -22.84 -20.23 23.59
CA LEU A 263 -24.17 -19.96 24.16
C LEU A 263 -25.27 -20.77 23.51
N GLN A 264 -25.21 -20.93 22.17
CA GLN A 264 -26.12 -21.81 21.46
C GLN A 264 -25.95 -23.26 21.88
N GLN A 265 -24.71 -23.69 22.14
CA GLN A 265 -24.41 -25.04 22.61
C GLN A 265 -24.79 -25.24 24.08
N GLN A 266 -24.67 -24.25 24.95
CA GLN A 266 -25.20 -24.31 26.32
C GLN A 266 -26.72 -24.39 26.36
N ILE A 267 -27.43 -23.64 25.50
CA ILE A 267 -28.87 -23.74 25.38
C ILE A 267 -29.25 -25.14 24.90
N LYS A 268 -28.46 -25.72 24.00
CA LYS A 268 -28.67 -27.08 23.48
C LYS A 268 -28.41 -28.13 24.58
N ASN A 269 -27.31 -28.02 25.32
CA ASN A 269 -27.00 -28.96 26.43
C ASN A 269 -28.07 -28.91 27.56
N ILE A 270 -28.64 -27.75 27.82
CA ILE A 270 -29.72 -27.59 28.80
C ILE A 270 -31.02 -28.24 28.24
N GLN A 271 -31.25 -28.18 26.93
CA GLN A 271 -32.36 -28.87 26.28
C GLN A 271 -32.16 -30.40 26.32
N ASP A 272 -30.90 -30.86 26.15
CA ASP A 272 -30.56 -32.30 26.17
C ASP A 272 -30.65 -32.87 27.62
N GLU A 273 -30.33 -32.09 28.68
CA GLU A 273 -30.51 -32.45 30.10
C GLU A 273 -32.01 -32.53 30.50
N LEU A 274 -32.90 -31.84 29.77
CA LEU A 274 -34.35 -31.90 29.96
C LEU A 274 -35.04 -33.13 29.32
N GLY A 275 -34.31 -34.03 28.66
CA GLY A 275 -34.75 -35.41 28.41
C GLY A 275 -35.66 -35.62 27.23
N ASN A 276 -35.41 -34.96 26.06
CA ASN A 276 -36.02 -35.38 24.78
C ASN A 276 -34.97 -35.96 23.86
N GLY A 277 -35.10 -37.22 23.61
CA GLY A 277 -34.14 -38.16 23.10
C GLY A 277 -33.56 -37.88 21.73
N GLN A 278 -32.42 -38.51 21.52
CA GLN A 278 -31.62 -38.64 20.29
C GLN A 278 -32.43 -39.06 19.05
N ASP A 279 -33.42 -39.94 19.22
CA ASP A 279 -34.30 -40.38 18.13
C ASP A 279 -35.10 -39.20 17.55
N ASP A 280 -35.46 -38.20 18.40
CA ASP A 280 -36.17 -37.01 17.98
C ASP A 280 -35.28 -36.08 17.11
N GLU A 281 -33.98 -35.94 17.41
CA GLU A 281 -33.05 -35.08 16.63
C GLU A 281 -32.79 -35.68 15.24
N ILE A 282 -32.54 -36.99 15.15
CA ILE A 282 -32.30 -37.68 13.89
C ILE A 282 -33.60 -37.71 13.04
N ASP A 283 -34.74 -37.93 13.67
CA ASP A 283 -36.05 -37.86 13.01
C ASP A 283 -36.37 -36.43 12.53
N GLU A 284 -35.96 -35.42 13.28
CA GLU A 284 -36.09 -34.01 12.82
C GLU A 284 -35.24 -33.72 11.60
N LEU A 285 -33.97 -34.17 11.58
CA LEU A 285 -33.06 -34.04 10.42
C LEU A 285 -33.66 -34.77 9.20
N ARG A 286 -34.22 -36.00 9.39
CA ARG A 286 -34.86 -36.76 8.33
C ARG A 286 -36.09 -36.01 7.78
N LYS A 287 -36.98 -35.52 8.64
CA LYS A 287 -38.16 -34.73 8.26
C LYS A 287 -37.80 -33.44 7.53
N LYS A 288 -36.70 -32.76 7.96
CA LYS A 288 -36.16 -31.59 7.28
C LYS A 288 -35.57 -31.94 5.91
N GLY A 289 -34.89 -33.08 5.80
CA GLY A 289 -34.36 -33.60 4.54
C GLY A 289 -35.44 -33.94 3.51
N GLU A 290 -36.53 -34.57 3.94
CA GLU A 290 -37.66 -34.88 3.06
C GLU A 290 -38.33 -33.64 2.43
N LYS A 291 -38.27 -32.50 3.11
CA LYS A 291 -38.83 -31.22 2.63
C LYS A 291 -37.94 -30.49 1.62
N LYS A 292 -36.68 -30.94 1.43
CA LYS A 292 -35.73 -30.26 0.53
C LYS A 292 -35.85 -30.79 -0.90
N HIS A 293 -35.60 -29.92 -1.86
CA HIS A 293 -35.58 -30.28 -3.28
C HIS A 293 -34.17 -30.77 -3.69
N TRP A 294 -33.86 -32.01 -3.25
CA TRP A 294 -32.56 -32.60 -3.54
C TRP A 294 -32.43 -33.07 -4.99
N LYS A 295 -31.22 -32.91 -5.57
CA LYS A 295 -30.82 -33.77 -6.70
C LYS A 295 -30.65 -35.20 -6.19
N PRO A 296 -30.86 -36.25 -7.03
CA PRO A 296 -30.78 -37.65 -6.58
C PRO A 296 -29.48 -38.00 -5.83
N GLU A 297 -28.35 -37.57 -6.35
CA GLU A 297 -27.03 -37.80 -5.78
C GLU A 297 -26.82 -37.16 -4.39
N VAL A 298 -27.36 -35.97 -4.20
CA VAL A 298 -27.30 -35.24 -2.92
C VAL A 298 -28.18 -35.95 -1.90
N LYS A 299 -29.37 -36.41 -2.30
CA LYS A 299 -30.30 -37.16 -1.45
C LYS A 299 -29.67 -38.46 -0.98
N GLU A 300 -29.08 -39.24 -1.90
CA GLU A 300 -28.39 -40.49 -1.56
C GLU A 300 -27.23 -40.24 -0.57
N THR A 301 -26.45 -39.20 -0.78
CA THR A 301 -25.37 -38.82 0.13
C THR A 301 -25.89 -38.40 1.49
N PHE A 302 -26.95 -37.60 1.55
CA PHE A 302 -27.59 -37.21 2.82
C PHE A 302 -28.11 -38.43 3.60
N GLU A 303 -28.81 -39.35 2.97
CA GLU A 303 -29.35 -40.58 3.59
C GLU A 303 -28.20 -41.49 4.08
N ARG A 304 -27.16 -41.65 3.31
CA ARG A 304 -25.94 -42.39 3.69
C ARG A 304 -25.27 -41.78 4.90
N GLU A 305 -25.05 -40.47 4.93
CA GLU A 305 -24.41 -39.79 6.04
C GLU A 305 -25.29 -39.70 7.29
N LEU A 306 -26.64 -39.65 7.11
CA LEU A 306 -27.59 -39.75 8.21
C LEU A 306 -27.55 -41.15 8.85
N SER A 307 -27.51 -42.23 8.02
CA SER A 307 -27.36 -43.59 8.51
C SER A 307 -26.00 -43.84 9.21
N LYS A 308 -24.97 -43.09 8.88
CA LYS A 308 -23.70 -43.11 9.64
C LYS A 308 -23.89 -42.46 11.01
N LEU A 309 -24.57 -41.30 11.09
CA LEU A 309 -24.82 -40.59 12.35
C LEU A 309 -25.59 -41.50 13.35
N GLU A 310 -26.58 -42.28 12.87
CA GLU A 310 -27.32 -43.24 13.67
C GLU A 310 -26.47 -44.30 14.35
N ARG A 311 -25.29 -44.61 13.76
CA ARG A 311 -24.36 -45.65 14.25
C ARG A 311 -23.23 -45.11 15.14
N ILE A 312 -23.04 -43.78 15.17
CA ILE A 312 -21.96 -43.14 15.95
C ILE A 312 -22.46 -42.94 17.38
N ASN A 313 -21.60 -43.26 18.35
CA ASN A 313 -21.92 -42.98 19.75
C ASN A 313 -22.01 -41.43 19.96
N PRO A 314 -23.07 -40.92 20.53
CA PRO A 314 -23.29 -39.48 20.74
C PRO A 314 -22.24 -38.76 21.60
N GLN A 315 -21.59 -39.54 22.49
CA GLN A 315 -20.49 -39.00 23.30
C GLN A 315 -19.16 -38.92 22.53
N SER A 316 -19.09 -39.45 21.30
CA SER A 316 -17.91 -39.34 20.46
C SER A 316 -17.81 -37.94 19.86
N PRO A 317 -16.59 -37.33 19.80
CA PRO A 317 -16.37 -36.09 19.06
C PRO A 317 -16.83 -36.18 17.59
N ASP A 318 -16.76 -37.37 16.98
CA ASP A 318 -17.16 -37.60 15.59
C ASP A 318 -18.68 -37.40 15.37
N TYR A 319 -19.52 -37.61 16.40
CA TYR A 319 -20.93 -37.36 16.32
C TYR A 319 -21.24 -35.89 16.02
N ASN A 320 -20.61 -34.98 16.74
CA ASN A 320 -20.79 -33.54 16.53
C ASN A 320 -20.28 -33.06 15.17
N VAL A 321 -19.18 -33.65 14.68
CA VAL A 321 -18.65 -33.36 13.32
C VAL A 321 -19.66 -33.80 12.26
N GLN A 322 -20.19 -35.01 12.39
CA GLN A 322 -21.14 -35.58 11.46
C GLN A 322 -22.51 -34.82 11.51
N LEU A 323 -22.95 -34.47 12.71
CA LEU A 323 -24.17 -33.69 12.92
C LEU A 323 -24.05 -32.29 12.26
N THR A 324 -22.94 -31.59 12.50
CA THR A 324 -22.66 -30.27 11.89
C THR A 324 -22.62 -30.35 10.35
N TYR A 325 -22.03 -31.41 9.81
CA TYR A 325 -22.03 -31.67 8.38
C TYR A 325 -23.44 -31.82 7.81
N LEU A 326 -24.31 -32.65 8.42
CA LEU A 326 -25.68 -32.84 8.00
C LEU A 326 -26.51 -31.54 8.13
N GLN A 327 -26.33 -30.80 9.22
CA GLN A 327 -26.95 -29.48 9.41
C GLN A 327 -26.49 -28.48 8.33
N THR A 328 -25.24 -28.54 7.91
CA THR A 328 -24.71 -27.70 6.81
C THR A 328 -25.38 -28.08 5.48
N LEU A 329 -25.50 -29.38 5.17
CA LEU A 329 -26.20 -29.85 3.98
C LEU A 329 -27.66 -29.39 3.94
N LEU A 330 -28.34 -29.45 5.10
CA LEU A 330 -29.74 -29.02 5.24
C LEU A 330 -29.87 -27.50 5.13
N SER A 331 -28.88 -26.72 5.57
CA SER A 331 -28.92 -25.25 5.53
C SER A 331 -28.72 -24.70 4.11
N LEU A 332 -28.11 -25.48 3.22
CA LEU A 332 -27.95 -25.08 1.82
C LEU A 332 -29.32 -24.98 1.10
N PRO A 333 -29.50 -23.95 0.26
CA PRO A 333 -30.75 -23.67 -0.41
C PRO A 333 -30.95 -24.52 -1.70
N TRP A 334 -30.90 -25.84 -1.60
CA TRP A 334 -31.03 -26.73 -2.73
C TRP A 334 -32.34 -26.51 -3.53
N GLY A 335 -32.22 -26.14 -4.81
CA GLY A 335 -33.36 -25.94 -5.68
C GLY A 335 -34.27 -24.75 -5.31
N VAL A 336 -33.86 -23.89 -4.39
CA VAL A 336 -34.64 -22.70 -3.98
C VAL A 336 -34.17 -21.50 -4.80
N TYR A 337 -35.01 -21.00 -5.68
CA TYR A 337 -34.69 -19.87 -6.54
C TYR A 337 -35.65 -18.71 -6.28
N THR A 338 -35.11 -17.48 -6.24
CA THR A 338 -35.92 -16.27 -6.33
C THR A 338 -36.34 -16.04 -7.78
N GLN A 339 -37.56 -15.55 -7.97
CA GLN A 339 -38.10 -15.27 -9.31
C GLN A 339 -37.41 -14.01 -9.86
N ASP A 340 -36.71 -14.13 -10.99
CA ASP A 340 -36.04 -12.99 -11.63
C ASP A 340 -37.06 -12.07 -12.31
N VAL A 341 -36.99 -10.79 -11.95
CA VAL A 341 -37.80 -9.75 -12.58
C VAL A 341 -36.85 -8.75 -13.21
N ILE A 342 -36.46 -9.00 -14.47
CA ILE A 342 -35.60 -8.08 -15.21
C ILE A 342 -36.45 -6.99 -15.88
N ASP A 343 -36.72 -5.93 -15.12
CA ASP A 343 -37.43 -4.73 -15.57
C ASP A 343 -36.44 -3.58 -15.74
N ILE A 344 -35.97 -3.34 -16.97
CA ILE A 344 -34.97 -2.33 -17.29
C ILE A 344 -35.39 -0.92 -16.89
N PRO A 345 -36.65 -0.45 -17.17
CA PRO A 345 -37.13 0.85 -16.69
C PRO A 345 -37.06 0.99 -15.16
N ASN A 346 -37.45 -0.07 -14.43
CA ASN A 346 -37.40 -0.06 -12.97
C ASN A 346 -35.95 -0.11 -12.46
N ALA A 347 -35.07 -0.89 -13.08
CA ALA A 347 -33.64 -0.93 -12.77
C ALA A 347 -33.01 0.46 -12.91
N LYS A 348 -33.33 1.17 -14.01
CA LYS A 348 -32.87 2.54 -14.21
C LYS A 348 -33.33 3.47 -13.08
N LYS A 349 -34.61 3.40 -12.70
CA LYS A 349 -35.15 4.23 -11.59
C LYS A 349 -34.45 3.95 -10.26
N ILE A 350 -34.14 2.69 -9.95
CA ILE A 350 -33.42 2.32 -8.72
C ILE A 350 -31.99 2.87 -8.75
N LEU A 351 -31.27 2.68 -9.86
CA LEU A 351 -29.92 3.19 -10.01
C LEU A 351 -29.87 4.72 -9.91
N ASP A 352 -30.82 5.43 -10.54
CA ASP A 352 -30.90 6.90 -10.49
C ASP A 352 -31.29 7.42 -9.12
N LYS A 353 -32.11 6.68 -8.38
CA LYS A 353 -32.50 7.02 -7.00
C LYS A 353 -31.35 6.83 -6.01
N GLU A 354 -30.59 5.75 -6.13
CA GLU A 354 -29.57 5.36 -5.15
C GLU A 354 -28.19 5.94 -5.47
N HIS A 355 -27.91 6.30 -6.74
CA HIS A 355 -26.62 6.82 -7.21
C HIS A 355 -26.78 8.09 -8.02
N TYR A 356 -26.18 9.16 -7.57
CA TYR A 356 -26.12 10.40 -8.31
C TYR A 356 -24.94 10.39 -9.30
N GLY A 357 -25.16 10.86 -10.52
CA GLY A 357 -24.14 10.82 -11.59
C GLY A 357 -23.89 9.40 -12.10
N LEU A 358 -22.67 9.14 -12.57
CA LEU A 358 -22.22 7.83 -13.07
C LEU A 358 -23.02 7.31 -14.28
N GLU A 359 -23.46 8.20 -15.17
CA GLU A 359 -24.38 7.86 -16.26
C GLU A 359 -23.84 6.74 -17.16
N LYS A 360 -22.55 6.80 -17.57
CA LYS A 360 -21.90 5.75 -18.37
C LYS A 360 -21.90 4.38 -17.65
N VAL A 361 -21.64 4.39 -16.36
CA VAL A 361 -21.63 3.16 -15.53
C VAL A 361 -23.02 2.55 -15.47
N LYS A 362 -24.03 3.38 -15.22
CA LYS A 362 -25.44 2.95 -15.20
C LYS A 362 -25.89 2.40 -16.54
N GLU A 363 -25.52 3.08 -17.64
CA GLU A 363 -25.82 2.64 -19.00
C GLU A 363 -25.22 1.25 -19.27
N ARG A 364 -23.94 1.05 -18.96
CA ARG A 364 -23.27 -0.26 -19.09
C ARG A 364 -23.95 -1.37 -18.24
N ILE A 365 -24.32 -1.04 -17.02
CA ILE A 365 -25.06 -1.98 -16.17
C ILE A 365 -26.41 -2.33 -16.81
N LEU A 366 -27.15 -1.34 -17.34
CA LEU A 366 -28.44 -1.57 -17.99
C LEU A 366 -28.29 -2.37 -19.30
N GLU A 367 -27.24 -2.13 -20.09
CA GLU A 367 -26.91 -2.94 -21.28
C GLU A 367 -26.67 -4.39 -20.89
N HIS A 368 -25.86 -4.65 -19.85
CA HIS A 368 -25.61 -6.01 -19.35
C HIS A 368 -26.90 -6.69 -18.88
N LEU A 369 -27.74 -5.99 -18.13
CA LEU A 369 -29.05 -6.52 -17.70
C LEU A 369 -29.99 -6.79 -18.89
N ALA A 370 -29.93 -5.97 -19.94
CA ALA A 370 -30.72 -6.19 -21.14
C ALA A 370 -30.26 -7.45 -21.91
N VAL A 371 -28.95 -7.68 -22.00
CA VAL A 371 -28.41 -8.92 -22.59
C VAL A 371 -28.84 -10.13 -21.78
N LEU A 372 -28.77 -10.11 -20.45
CA LEU A 372 -29.22 -11.18 -19.57
C LEU A 372 -30.71 -11.46 -19.78
N LYS A 373 -31.55 -10.41 -19.93
CA LYS A 373 -32.98 -10.54 -20.22
C LYS A 373 -33.28 -11.24 -21.54
N LEU A 374 -32.50 -10.89 -22.57
CA LEU A 374 -32.70 -11.43 -23.92
C LEU A 374 -32.17 -12.85 -24.06
N LYS A 375 -31.01 -13.13 -23.45
CA LYS A 375 -30.34 -14.42 -23.55
C LYS A 375 -31.01 -15.50 -22.67
N GLY A 376 -31.60 -15.10 -21.55
CA GLY A 376 -32.25 -15.99 -20.59
C GLY A 376 -31.30 -16.87 -19.78
N ASP A 377 -30.00 -16.71 -19.92
CA ASP A 377 -28.97 -17.41 -19.14
C ASP A 377 -27.94 -16.41 -18.58
N LEU A 378 -27.21 -16.85 -17.54
CA LEU A 378 -26.16 -16.05 -16.88
C LEU A 378 -24.75 -16.31 -17.42
N LYS A 379 -24.63 -17.02 -18.57
CA LYS A 379 -23.34 -17.28 -19.23
C LYS A 379 -22.81 -16.03 -19.93
N SER A 380 -22.67 -14.94 -19.17
CA SER A 380 -22.10 -13.67 -19.61
C SER A 380 -20.86 -13.36 -18.78
N PRO A 381 -19.92 -12.56 -19.29
CA PRO A 381 -18.78 -12.09 -18.50
C PRO A 381 -19.24 -11.45 -17.19
N ILE A 382 -18.46 -11.61 -16.15
CA ILE A 382 -18.76 -11.10 -14.82
C ILE A 382 -18.47 -9.60 -14.79
N ILE A 383 -19.40 -8.81 -14.28
CA ILE A 383 -19.18 -7.37 -14.10
C ILE A 383 -18.08 -7.15 -13.05
N CYS A 384 -17.02 -6.43 -13.43
CA CYS A 384 -16.02 -5.93 -12.52
C CYS A 384 -16.06 -4.39 -12.47
N LEU A 385 -16.51 -3.86 -11.34
CA LEU A 385 -16.52 -2.42 -11.07
C LEU A 385 -15.16 -2.01 -10.51
N TYR A 386 -14.36 -1.27 -11.28
CA TYR A 386 -13.03 -0.85 -10.85
C TYR A 386 -12.91 0.68 -10.78
N GLY A 387 -12.02 1.18 -9.91
CA GLY A 387 -11.77 2.62 -9.74
C GLY A 387 -11.37 2.96 -8.31
N PRO A 388 -11.19 4.25 -8.00
CA PRO A 388 -10.71 4.69 -6.70
C PRO A 388 -11.63 4.28 -5.54
N PRO A 389 -11.11 4.24 -4.31
CA PRO A 389 -11.90 3.89 -3.13
C PRO A 389 -12.98 4.96 -2.86
N GLY A 390 -14.11 4.52 -2.31
CA GLY A 390 -15.16 5.44 -1.86
C GLY A 390 -16.10 5.97 -2.94
N VAL A 391 -16.02 5.49 -4.20
CA VAL A 391 -16.91 5.90 -5.30
C VAL A 391 -18.22 5.11 -5.37
N GLY A 392 -18.45 4.18 -4.45
CA GLY A 392 -19.73 3.48 -4.37
C GLY A 392 -19.81 2.16 -5.15
N LYS A 393 -18.69 1.53 -5.54
CA LYS A 393 -18.66 0.26 -6.28
C LYS A 393 -19.51 -0.84 -5.63
N THR A 394 -19.29 -1.08 -4.36
CA THR A 394 -20.04 -2.10 -3.59
C THR A 394 -21.52 -1.76 -3.46
N SER A 395 -21.89 -0.47 -3.35
CA SER A 395 -23.30 -0.04 -3.31
C SER A 395 -23.99 -0.19 -4.67
N LEU A 396 -23.30 0.04 -5.78
CA LEU A 396 -23.82 -0.23 -7.14
C LEU A 396 -24.22 -1.70 -7.29
N GLY A 397 -23.38 -2.63 -6.85
CA GLY A 397 -23.72 -4.05 -6.88
C GLY A 397 -24.94 -4.41 -6.03
N ARG A 398 -25.11 -3.77 -4.87
CA ARG A 398 -26.33 -3.91 -4.06
C ARG A 398 -27.58 -3.40 -4.80
N SER A 399 -27.46 -2.26 -5.48
CA SER A 399 -28.56 -1.68 -6.26
C SER A 399 -28.96 -2.57 -7.43
N ILE A 400 -27.98 -3.25 -8.08
CA ILE A 400 -28.26 -4.27 -9.11
C ILE A 400 -29.05 -5.44 -8.51
N ALA A 401 -28.66 -5.96 -7.36
CA ALA A 401 -29.40 -7.03 -6.68
C ALA A 401 -30.84 -6.61 -6.34
N THR A 402 -31.03 -5.38 -5.87
CA THR A 402 -32.35 -4.80 -5.58
C THR A 402 -33.19 -4.68 -6.86
N ALA A 403 -32.58 -4.27 -7.97
CA ALA A 403 -33.24 -4.13 -9.26
C ALA A 403 -33.73 -5.48 -9.82
N LEU A 404 -32.93 -6.53 -9.60
CA LEU A 404 -33.26 -7.92 -9.98
C LEU A 404 -34.21 -8.62 -9.01
N LYS A 405 -34.48 -8.01 -7.85
CA LYS A 405 -35.20 -8.63 -6.71
C LYS A 405 -34.53 -9.89 -6.19
N ARG A 406 -33.22 -10.04 -6.37
CA ARG A 406 -32.41 -11.14 -5.84
C ARG A 406 -31.92 -10.86 -4.43
N LYS A 407 -31.69 -11.89 -3.66
CA LYS A 407 -30.97 -11.81 -2.39
C LYS A 407 -29.53 -11.36 -2.65
N TYR A 408 -28.97 -10.58 -1.71
CA TYR A 408 -27.65 -9.96 -1.82
C TYR A 408 -26.71 -10.47 -0.72
N VAL A 409 -25.51 -10.88 -1.10
CA VAL A 409 -24.44 -11.22 -0.16
C VAL A 409 -23.15 -10.54 -0.60
N ARG A 410 -22.43 -9.99 0.36
CA ARG A 410 -21.09 -9.44 0.15
C ARG A 410 -20.05 -10.41 0.72
N MET A 411 -19.06 -10.76 -0.09
CA MET A 411 -17.89 -11.54 0.28
C MET A 411 -16.65 -10.68 0.04
N SER A 412 -15.91 -10.35 1.12
CA SER A 412 -14.63 -9.65 1.01
C SER A 412 -13.53 -10.66 0.68
N LEU A 413 -12.75 -10.39 -0.35
CA LEU A 413 -11.59 -11.19 -0.75
C LEU A 413 -10.27 -10.61 -0.22
N GLY A 414 -10.31 -9.41 0.36
CA GLY A 414 -9.14 -8.80 0.99
C GLY A 414 -8.67 -9.60 2.20
N GLY A 415 -7.42 -10.07 2.16
CA GLY A 415 -6.82 -10.89 3.22
C GLY A 415 -7.09 -12.39 3.11
N VAL A 416 -7.60 -12.86 1.97
CA VAL A 416 -7.67 -14.30 1.64
C VAL A 416 -6.34 -14.72 1.06
N HIS A 417 -5.70 -15.68 1.71
CA HIS A 417 -4.38 -16.20 1.33
C HIS A 417 -4.41 -17.71 1.04
N ASP A 418 -5.41 -18.42 1.58
CA ASP A 418 -5.56 -19.87 1.46
C ASP A 418 -6.72 -20.22 0.53
N GLU A 419 -6.50 -21.14 -0.41
CA GLU A 419 -7.52 -21.72 -1.29
C GLU A 419 -8.65 -22.37 -0.49
N ALA A 420 -8.33 -22.97 0.66
CA ALA A 420 -9.30 -23.61 1.53
C ALA A 420 -10.35 -22.64 2.10
N GLU A 421 -10.07 -21.33 2.15
CA GLU A 421 -11.10 -20.36 2.52
C GLU A 421 -12.22 -20.27 1.47
N ILE A 422 -11.93 -20.53 0.20
CA ILE A 422 -12.89 -20.49 -0.90
C ILE A 422 -13.57 -21.83 -1.07
N ARG A 423 -12.78 -22.92 -1.15
CA ARG A 423 -13.23 -24.29 -1.40
C ARG A 423 -13.56 -25.10 -0.14
N GLY A 424 -13.36 -24.55 1.06
CA GLY A 424 -13.56 -25.27 2.30
C GLY A 424 -12.42 -26.23 2.67
N HIS A 425 -12.38 -26.63 3.92
CA HIS A 425 -11.44 -27.61 4.46
C HIS A 425 -12.03 -29.00 4.37
N ARG A 426 -11.23 -30.02 4.18
CA ARG A 426 -11.71 -31.42 4.20
C ARG A 426 -12.37 -31.71 5.54
N LYS A 427 -13.57 -32.30 5.52
CA LYS A 427 -14.41 -32.56 6.71
C LYS A 427 -13.75 -33.43 7.79
N THR A 428 -12.68 -34.13 7.46
CA THR A 428 -11.94 -35.00 8.39
C THR A 428 -11.03 -34.24 9.36
N TYR A 429 -10.78 -32.96 9.16
CA TYR A 429 -9.95 -32.16 10.06
C TYR A 429 -10.79 -31.57 11.19
N ILE A 430 -10.23 -31.54 12.39
CA ILE A 430 -10.86 -30.86 13.54
C ILE A 430 -10.94 -29.35 13.24
N GLY A 431 -12.14 -28.77 13.33
CA GLY A 431 -12.36 -27.38 12.99
C GLY A 431 -12.57 -27.09 11.49
N ALA A 432 -12.75 -28.15 10.67
CA ALA A 432 -13.10 -27.98 9.26
C ALA A 432 -14.38 -27.17 9.08
N MET A 433 -14.38 -26.29 8.09
CA MET A 433 -15.50 -25.41 7.77
C MET A 433 -15.75 -25.37 6.26
N PRO A 434 -17.00 -25.20 5.80
CA PRO A 434 -17.30 -24.97 4.40
C PRO A 434 -16.66 -23.66 3.91
N GLY A 435 -16.38 -23.61 2.63
CA GLY A 435 -15.83 -22.44 1.95
C GLY A 435 -16.72 -21.21 2.02
N ARG A 436 -16.15 -20.05 1.75
CA ARG A 436 -16.86 -18.76 1.77
C ARG A 436 -18.02 -18.70 0.76
N ILE A 437 -17.91 -19.40 -0.36
CA ILE A 437 -18.99 -19.50 -1.36
C ILE A 437 -20.21 -20.22 -0.76
N ILE A 438 -19.99 -21.39 -0.17
CA ILE A 438 -21.05 -22.18 0.49
C ILE A 438 -21.67 -21.40 1.67
N LYS A 439 -20.85 -20.76 2.49
CA LYS A 439 -21.35 -19.89 3.57
C LYS A 439 -22.19 -18.73 3.05
N SER A 440 -21.83 -18.17 1.88
CA SER A 440 -22.59 -17.09 1.23
C SER A 440 -23.95 -17.58 0.73
N LEU A 441 -24.02 -18.80 0.20
CA LEU A 441 -25.28 -19.42 -0.22
C LEU A 441 -26.21 -19.71 0.96
N ILE A 442 -25.68 -20.24 2.05
CA ILE A 442 -26.43 -20.46 3.30
C ILE A 442 -27.03 -19.15 3.80
N LYS A 443 -26.21 -18.08 3.82
CA LYS A 443 -26.65 -16.74 4.24
C LYS A 443 -27.70 -16.11 3.30
N ALA A 444 -27.60 -16.42 2.00
CA ALA A 444 -28.53 -15.92 1.00
C ALA A 444 -29.89 -16.63 1.07
N GLU A 445 -29.94 -17.87 1.55
CA GLU A 445 -31.13 -18.75 1.57
C GLU A 445 -31.73 -19.04 0.18
N THR A 446 -30.98 -18.75 -0.90
CA THR A 446 -31.39 -18.98 -2.29
C THR A 446 -30.20 -19.46 -3.11
N SER A 447 -30.47 -20.25 -4.19
CA SER A 447 -29.44 -20.75 -5.10
C SER A 447 -29.05 -19.75 -6.21
N ASN A 448 -29.79 -18.64 -6.34
CA ASN A 448 -29.52 -17.61 -7.36
C ASN A 448 -29.33 -16.20 -6.76
N PRO A 449 -28.51 -16.03 -5.70
CA PRO A 449 -28.24 -14.72 -5.15
C PRO A 449 -27.37 -13.86 -6.09
N VAL A 450 -27.23 -12.57 -5.77
CA VAL A 450 -26.13 -11.74 -6.25
C VAL A 450 -25.04 -11.76 -5.19
N ILE A 451 -23.86 -12.23 -5.55
CA ILE A 451 -22.68 -12.25 -4.67
C ILE A 451 -21.71 -11.20 -5.13
N ILE A 452 -21.40 -10.25 -4.26
CA ILE A 452 -20.33 -9.26 -4.53
C ILE A 452 -19.01 -9.78 -3.97
N LEU A 453 -18.06 -9.90 -4.88
CA LEU A 453 -16.66 -10.21 -4.62
C LEU A 453 -15.90 -8.90 -4.42
N ASP A 454 -15.83 -8.46 -3.18
CA ASP A 454 -15.26 -7.14 -2.86
C ASP A 454 -13.74 -7.22 -2.67
N GLU A 455 -13.01 -6.25 -3.24
CA GLU A 455 -11.55 -6.16 -3.20
C GLU A 455 -10.83 -7.37 -3.82
N ILE A 456 -11.26 -7.80 -5.03
CA ILE A 456 -10.62 -8.92 -5.75
C ILE A 456 -9.16 -8.64 -6.13
N ASP A 457 -8.78 -7.39 -6.22
CA ASP A 457 -7.42 -6.90 -6.45
C ASP A 457 -6.47 -7.14 -5.25
N LYS A 458 -6.99 -7.59 -4.13
CA LYS A 458 -6.21 -7.91 -2.92
C LYS A 458 -6.05 -9.41 -2.67
N LEU A 459 -6.46 -10.24 -3.61
CA LEU A 459 -6.10 -11.66 -3.58
C LEU A 459 -4.58 -11.79 -3.74
N SER A 460 -3.95 -12.50 -2.83
CA SER A 460 -2.52 -12.79 -2.91
C SER A 460 -2.30 -14.29 -2.83
N SER A 461 -1.41 -14.79 -3.69
CA SER A 461 -0.90 -16.15 -3.58
C SER A 461 0.32 -16.17 -2.67
N ASP A 462 0.39 -17.15 -1.77
CA ASP A 462 1.57 -17.41 -0.95
C ASP A 462 1.92 -18.89 -0.95
N SER A 463 2.83 -19.32 -0.06
CA SER A 463 3.28 -20.72 0.03
C SER A 463 2.19 -21.71 0.47
N HIS A 464 1.02 -21.25 0.87
CA HIS A 464 -0.07 -22.07 1.42
C HIS A 464 -1.18 -22.34 0.40
N GLY A 465 -1.19 -21.67 -0.76
CA GLY A 465 -2.16 -21.89 -1.81
C GLY A 465 -2.32 -20.72 -2.78
N ASP A 466 -3.11 -20.96 -3.82
CA ASP A 466 -3.48 -19.95 -4.80
C ASP A 466 -5.01 -19.76 -4.83
N PRO A 467 -5.55 -18.83 -4.03
CA PRO A 467 -6.99 -18.54 -4.05
C PRO A 467 -7.48 -18.01 -5.39
N SER A 468 -6.59 -17.49 -6.25
CA SER A 468 -6.94 -17.04 -7.60
C SER A 468 -7.36 -18.21 -8.48
N SER A 469 -6.71 -19.37 -8.35
CA SER A 469 -7.08 -20.60 -9.07
C SER A 469 -8.46 -21.11 -8.65
N ALA A 470 -8.78 -21.07 -7.35
CA ALA A 470 -10.13 -21.41 -6.87
C ALA A 470 -11.19 -20.45 -7.41
N MET A 471 -10.87 -19.17 -7.49
CA MET A 471 -11.77 -18.17 -8.05
C MET A 471 -11.98 -18.33 -9.55
N LEU A 472 -10.99 -18.83 -10.29
CA LEU A 472 -11.17 -19.14 -11.72
C LEU A 472 -12.27 -20.19 -11.94
N GLU A 473 -12.31 -21.25 -11.12
CA GLU A 473 -13.37 -22.26 -11.19
C GLU A 473 -14.75 -21.67 -10.85
N VAL A 474 -14.81 -20.85 -9.80
CA VAL A 474 -16.07 -20.19 -9.37
C VAL A 474 -16.61 -19.26 -10.46
N LEU A 475 -15.74 -18.55 -11.15
CA LEU A 475 -16.09 -17.49 -12.10
C LEU A 475 -16.18 -17.97 -13.55
N ASP A 476 -15.74 -19.19 -13.84
CA ASP A 476 -15.83 -19.76 -15.19
C ASP A 476 -17.22 -20.35 -15.44
N PRO A 477 -18.04 -19.81 -16.37
CA PRO A 477 -19.37 -20.32 -16.66
C PRO A 477 -19.39 -21.75 -17.20
N GLU A 478 -18.25 -22.27 -17.67
CA GLU A 478 -18.12 -23.64 -18.16
C GLU A 478 -17.87 -24.66 -17.03
N GLN A 479 -17.27 -24.19 -15.91
CA GLN A 479 -16.88 -25.04 -14.78
C GLN A 479 -17.75 -24.86 -13.53
N ASN A 480 -18.35 -23.68 -13.33
CA ASN A 480 -19.04 -23.33 -12.10
C ASN A 480 -20.33 -24.10 -11.83
N ASN A 481 -20.85 -24.87 -12.80
CA ASN A 481 -21.99 -25.75 -12.63
C ASN A 481 -21.66 -26.99 -11.78
N THR A 482 -20.39 -27.33 -11.62
CA THR A 482 -19.86 -28.47 -10.85
C THR A 482 -18.83 -27.99 -9.81
N PHE A 483 -19.10 -26.87 -9.15
CA PHE A 483 -18.22 -26.36 -8.11
C PHE A 483 -18.12 -27.31 -6.93
N HIS A 484 -16.91 -27.77 -6.62
CA HIS A 484 -16.63 -28.72 -5.54
C HIS A 484 -16.10 -28.01 -4.29
N ASP A 485 -16.88 -28.10 -3.19
CA ASP A 485 -16.43 -27.64 -1.88
C ASP A 485 -15.94 -28.86 -1.07
N ASN A 486 -14.71 -28.79 -0.57
CA ASN A 486 -14.05 -29.91 0.12
C ASN A 486 -14.72 -30.32 1.43
N TYR A 487 -15.50 -29.41 2.07
CA TYR A 487 -16.23 -29.72 3.30
C TYR A 487 -17.55 -30.40 2.97
N VAL A 488 -18.29 -29.84 2.02
CA VAL A 488 -19.58 -30.39 1.59
C VAL A 488 -19.40 -31.71 0.85
N ASP A 489 -18.29 -31.85 0.11
CA ASP A 489 -17.90 -33.08 -0.64
C ASP A 489 -19.00 -33.52 -1.65
N ILE A 490 -19.70 -32.52 -2.19
CA ILE A 490 -20.76 -32.68 -3.22
C ILE A 490 -20.68 -31.45 -4.12
N ASP A 491 -20.85 -31.67 -5.43
CA ASP A 491 -20.84 -30.60 -6.40
C ASP A 491 -22.08 -29.71 -6.27
N TYR A 492 -21.85 -28.39 -6.22
CA TYR A 492 -22.92 -27.39 -6.15
C TYR A 492 -22.93 -26.56 -7.44
N ASP A 493 -24.13 -26.40 -8.00
CA ASP A 493 -24.33 -25.64 -9.23
C ASP A 493 -24.38 -24.12 -8.93
N LEU A 494 -23.32 -23.39 -9.30
CA LEU A 494 -23.20 -21.94 -9.16
C LEU A 494 -23.63 -21.16 -10.42
N SER A 495 -24.07 -21.83 -11.49
CA SER A 495 -24.37 -21.23 -12.80
C SER A 495 -25.48 -20.17 -12.75
N ASN A 496 -26.37 -20.24 -11.75
CA ASN A 496 -27.47 -19.30 -11.56
C ASN A 496 -27.13 -18.12 -10.64
N ILE A 497 -25.92 -18.08 -10.10
CA ILE A 497 -25.43 -16.98 -9.24
C ILE A 497 -24.91 -15.84 -10.12
N MET A 498 -25.32 -14.62 -9.81
CA MET A 498 -24.72 -13.45 -10.42
C MET A 498 -23.56 -12.96 -9.57
N PHE A 499 -22.35 -13.09 -10.08
CA PHE A 499 -21.15 -12.54 -9.45
C PHE A 499 -20.87 -11.11 -9.94
N ILE A 500 -20.55 -10.22 -9.03
CA ILE A 500 -20.10 -8.85 -9.33
C ILE A 500 -18.80 -8.62 -8.56
N ALA A 501 -17.70 -8.38 -9.25
CA ALA A 501 -16.42 -8.09 -8.65
C ALA A 501 -16.24 -6.58 -8.42
N THR A 502 -15.48 -6.21 -7.39
CA THR A 502 -15.01 -4.83 -7.21
C THR A 502 -13.49 -4.82 -7.06
N ALA A 503 -12.83 -3.84 -7.66
CA ALA A 503 -11.39 -3.65 -7.59
C ALA A 503 -11.02 -2.18 -7.46
N ASN A 504 -9.90 -1.88 -6.82
CA ASN A 504 -9.32 -0.54 -6.84
C ASN A 504 -8.22 -0.42 -7.90
N ASN A 505 -7.47 -1.50 -8.13
CA ASN A 505 -6.37 -1.55 -9.09
C ASN A 505 -6.46 -2.84 -9.92
N LEU A 506 -6.46 -2.71 -11.24
CA LEU A 506 -6.48 -3.87 -12.14
C LEU A 506 -5.11 -4.56 -12.26
N GLY A 507 -4.01 -3.82 -12.05
CA GLY A 507 -2.65 -4.34 -12.23
C GLY A 507 -2.23 -5.46 -11.28
N THR A 508 -2.98 -5.68 -10.20
CA THR A 508 -2.72 -6.74 -9.22
C THR A 508 -3.59 -7.98 -9.43
N ILE A 509 -4.56 -7.90 -10.35
CA ILE A 509 -5.44 -9.02 -10.67
C ILE A 509 -4.79 -9.90 -11.74
N PRO A 510 -4.70 -11.23 -11.56
CA PRO A 510 -4.17 -12.13 -12.57
C PRO A 510 -4.92 -12.05 -13.90
N SER A 511 -4.19 -12.02 -15.02
CA SER A 511 -4.78 -11.92 -16.37
C SER A 511 -5.88 -12.94 -16.65
N PRO A 512 -5.78 -14.22 -16.24
CA PRO A 512 -6.85 -15.19 -16.49
C PRO A 512 -8.19 -14.83 -15.82
N LEU A 513 -8.16 -14.12 -14.69
CA LEU A 513 -9.36 -13.61 -14.04
C LEU A 513 -9.92 -12.40 -14.79
N LEU A 514 -9.05 -11.48 -15.23
CA LEU A 514 -9.45 -10.29 -16.00
C LEU A 514 -10.13 -10.67 -17.32
N ASP A 515 -9.65 -11.70 -18.00
CA ASP A 515 -10.22 -12.18 -19.27
C ASP A 515 -11.68 -12.68 -19.15
N ARG A 516 -12.13 -13.01 -17.94
CA ARG A 516 -13.51 -13.44 -17.65
C ARG A 516 -14.41 -12.32 -17.17
N MET A 517 -13.87 -11.08 -17.10
CA MET A 517 -14.57 -9.95 -16.51
C MET A 517 -14.89 -8.88 -17.56
N GLU A 518 -16.10 -8.36 -17.52
CA GLU A 518 -16.44 -7.10 -18.18
C GLU A 518 -16.07 -5.94 -17.26
N LEU A 519 -15.05 -5.18 -17.67
CA LEU A 519 -14.50 -4.09 -16.87
C LEU A 519 -15.32 -2.82 -17.03
N ILE A 520 -15.87 -2.31 -15.93
CA ILE A 520 -16.62 -1.05 -15.89
C ILE A 520 -15.89 -0.09 -14.97
N GLU A 521 -15.35 0.99 -15.55
CA GLU A 521 -14.66 2.01 -14.78
C GLU A 521 -15.63 2.91 -14.02
N VAL A 522 -15.46 2.98 -12.71
CA VAL A 522 -16.19 3.90 -11.84
C VAL A 522 -15.25 5.03 -11.47
N SER A 523 -15.31 6.12 -12.20
CA SER A 523 -14.48 7.32 -11.98
C SER A 523 -14.78 8.00 -10.64
N GLY A 524 -13.84 8.84 -10.17
CA GLY A 524 -14.07 9.72 -9.02
C GLY A 524 -15.16 10.76 -9.27
N TYR A 525 -15.67 11.34 -8.18
CA TYR A 525 -16.67 12.39 -8.20
C TYR A 525 -16.02 13.78 -8.19
N ILE A 526 -16.62 14.70 -8.89
CA ILE A 526 -16.30 16.13 -8.83
C ILE A 526 -16.94 16.78 -7.61
N THR A 527 -16.52 17.99 -7.26
CA THR A 527 -17.02 18.72 -6.08
C THR A 527 -18.53 18.88 -6.12
N GLU A 528 -19.10 19.24 -7.27
CA GLU A 528 -20.54 19.42 -7.48
C GLU A 528 -21.32 18.11 -7.29
N GLU A 529 -20.77 16.99 -7.80
CA GLU A 529 -21.36 15.66 -7.60
C GLU A 529 -21.28 15.25 -6.12
N LYS A 530 -20.14 15.49 -5.46
CA LYS A 530 -19.97 15.22 -4.02
C LYS A 530 -20.97 16.01 -3.17
N ILE A 531 -21.23 17.27 -3.52
CA ILE A 531 -22.23 18.10 -2.84
C ILE A 531 -23.63 17.47 -2.97
N GLU A 532 -24.02 17.06 -4.17
CA GLU A 532 -25.33 16.46 -4.39
C GLU A 532 -25.45 15.08 -3.71
N ILE A 533 -24.38 14.26 -3.76
CA ILE A 533 -24.31 12.98 -3.04
C ILE A 533 -24.42 13.21 -1.53
N ALA A 534 -23.68 14.19 -1.00
CA ALA A 534 -23.76 14.52 0.42
C ALA A 534 -25.17 14.89 0.83
N ARG A 535 -25.83 15.80 0.05
CA ARG A 535 -27.16 16.28 0.33
C ARG A 535 -28.23 15.20 0.24
N ARG A 536 -28.17 14.34 -0.80
CA ARG A 536 -29.23 13.35 -1.08
C ARG A 536 -29.06 12.06 -0.29
N HIS A 537 -27.81 11.64 -0.01
CA HIS A 537 -27.51 10.32 0.52
C HIS A 537 -26.76 10.36 1.85
N LEU A 538 -25.60 11.07 1.95
CA LEU A 538 -24.77 10.98 3.14
C LEU A 538 -25.38 11.66 4.35
N ILE A 539 -25.86 12.88 4.20
CA ILE A 539 -26.45 13.65 5.32
C ILE A 539 -27.67 12.93 5.90
N PRO A 540 -28.68 12.49 5.10
CA PRO A 540 -29.82 11.75 5.66
C PRO A 540 -29.41 10.45 6.36
N LYS A 541 -28.47 9.70 5.77
CA LYS A 541 -27.94 8.44 6.32
C LYS A 541 -27.21 8.68 7.66
N GLU A 542 -26.37 9.70 7.72
CA GLU A 542 -25.62 10.01 8.95
C GLU A 542 -26.50 10.64 10.04
N MET A 543 -27.55 11.38 9.66
CA MET A 543 -28.58 11.81 10.61
C MET A 543 -29.26 10.63 11.30
N GLU A 544 -29.72 9.65 10.52
CA GLU A 544 -30.39 8.46 11.05
C GLU A 544 -29.46 7.67 11.98
N LYS A 545 -28.20 7.46 11.55
CA LYS A 545 -27.17 6.73 12.34
C LYS A 545 -26.86 7.42 13.69
N ASN A 546 -26.88 8.76 13.73
CA ASN A 546 -26.55 9.50 14.93
C ASN A 546 -27.79 9.93 15.72
N GLY A 547 -29.00 9.43 15.41
CA GLY A 547 -30.26 9.72 16.11
C GLY A 547 -30.76 11.14 15.93
N LEU A 548 -30.28 11.87 14.91
CA LEU A 548 -30.67 13.25 14.62
C LEU A 548 -31.89 13.30 13.68
N LYS A 549 -32.79 14.22 13.95
CA LYS A 549 -33.93 14.50 13.06
C LYS A 549 -33.59 15.62 12.09
N LYS A 550 -34.36 15.73 10.99
CA LYS A 550 -34.21 16.80 9.99
C LYS A 550 -34.37 18.23 10.55
N GLU A 551 -35.00 18.32 11.68
CA GLU A 551 -35.23 19.59 12.41
C GLU A 551 -33.96 20.06 13.13
N HIS A 552 -33.05 19.14 13.48
CA HIS A 552 -31.87 19.43 14.28
C HIS A 552 -30.74 20.06 13.46
N VAL A 553 -30.59 19.67 12.19
CA VAL A 553 -29.42 20.07 11.40
C VAL A 553 -29.78 20.35 9.94
N LYS A 554 -29.32 21.50 9.44
CA LYS A 554 -29.37 21.85 8.01
C LYS A 554 -27.98 22.26 7.53
N PHE A 555 -27.46 21.59 6.52
CA PHE A 555 -26.21 21.97 5.84
C PHE A 555 -26.53 22.92 4.67
N SER A 556 -25.91 24.10 4.64
CA SER A 556 -25.90 24.92 3.43
C SER A 556 -24.99 24.27 2.36
N LYS A 557 -25.28 24.55 1.08
CA LYS A 557 -24.42 24.10 -0.02
C LYS A 557 -22.96 24.56 0.19
N ALA A 558 -22.76 25.80 0.60
CA ALA A 558 -21.45 26.37 0.89
C ALA A 558 -20.73 25.67 2.05
N ALA A 559 -21.44 25.17 3.07
CA ALA A 559 -20.84 24.40 4.16
C ALA A 559 -20.35 23.02 3.68
N ILE A 560 -21.11 22.35 2.82
CA ILE A 560 -20.72 21.07 2.24
C ILE A 560 -19.50 21.26 1.33
N GLU A 561 -19.53 22.28 0.47
CA GLU A 561 -18.42 22.65 -0.40
C GLU A 561 -17.16 22.94 0.43
N TYR A 562 -17.31 23.68 1.52
CA TYR A 562 -16.23 24.03 2.44
C TYR A 562 -15.60 22.78 3.10
N ILE A 563 -16.40 21.79 3.48
CA ILE A 563 -15.90 20.51 4.01
C ILE A 563 -15.11 19.78 2.92
N ILE A 564 -15.66 19.69 1.70
CA ILE A 564 -15.02 18.99 0.59
C ILE A 564 -13.65 19.61 0.27
N GLU A 565 -13.56 20.92 0.24
CA GLU A 565 -12.37 21.64 -0.20
C GLU A 565 -11.27 21.75 0.86
N ASN A 566 -11.65 21.85 2.14
CA ASN A 566 -10.68 22.14 3.20
C ASN A 566 -10.45 21.00 4.17
N TYR A 567 -11.26 19.92 4.12
CA TYR A 567 -11.15 18.80 5.06
C TYR A 567 -11.14 17.42 4.39
N THR A 568 -11.22 17.36 3.06
CA THR A 568 -11.14 16.07 2.34
C THR A 568 -10.23 16.17 1.13
N ARG A 569 -9.46 15.09 0.88
CA ARG A 569 -8.60 14.96 -0.31
C ARG A 569 -8.74 13.54 -0.86
N GLU A 570 -9.88 13.27 -1.49
CA GLU A 570 -10.23 11.94 -2.01
C GLU A 570 -11.00 12.02 -3.33
N SER A 571 -10.91 11.00 -4.18
CA SER A 571 -11.72 10.88 -5.39
C SER A 571 -13.17 10.47 -5.09
N GLY A 572 -13.40 9.71 -4.03
CA GLY A 572 -14.72 9.27 -3.59
C GLY A 572 -15.38 10.22 -2.59
N VAL A 573 -16.24 9.64 -1.75
CA VAL A 573 -17.00 10.37 -0.71
C VAL A 573 -16.88 9.74 0.69
N ARG A 574 -15.91 8.82 0.89
CA ARG A 574 -15.76 8.08 2.16
C ARG A 574 -15.21 8.96 3.29
N GLU A 575 -14.25 9.82 2.98
CA GLU A 575 -13.72 10.80 3.93
C GLU A 575 -14.75 11.88 4.23
N LEU A 576 -15.44 12.35 3.19
CA LEU A 576 -16.56 13.29 3.33
C LEU A 576 -17.65 12.74 4.27
N GLU A 577 -18.03 11.46 4.12
CA GLU A 577 -18.97 10.78 5.03
C GLU A 577 -18.45 10.81 6.47
N LYS A 578 -17.16 10.52 6.70
CA LYS A 578 -16.55 10.58 8.04
C LYS A 578 -16.56 11.99 8.64
N LYS A 579 -16.26 13.02 7.85
CA LYS A 579 -16.27 14.41 8.30
C LYS A 579 -17.69 14.87 8.65
N ILE A 580 -18.66 14.56 7.80
CA ILE A 580 -20.08 14.81 8.07
C ILE A 580 -20.51 14.09 9.36
N SER A 581 -20.16 12.80 9.51
CA SER A 581 -20.45 12.02 10.71
C SER A 581 -19.81 12.64 11.97
N LYS A 582 -18.59 13.18 11.87
CA LYS A 582 -17.92 13.88 12.99
C LYS A 582 -18.68 15.14 13.40
N VAL A 583 -19.16 15.93 12.44
CA VAL A 583 -20.00 17.10 12.70
C VAL A 583 -21.32 16.67 13.38
N MET A 584 -21.99 15.65 12.84
CA MET A 584 -23.25 15.13 13.38
C MET A 584 -23.10 14.65 14.84
N ARG A 585 -22.02 13.91 15.15
CA ARG A 585 -21.76 13.43 16.54
C ARG A 585 -21.57 14.60 17.51
N LYS A 586 -20.89 15.67 17.12
CA LYS A 586 -20.70 16.84 17.99
C LYS A 586 -22.02 17.58 18.22
N ILE A 587 -22.84 17.71 17.19
CA ILE A 587 -24.19 18.31 17.32
C ILE A 587 -25.08 17.40 18.18
N ALA A 588 -25.02 16.09 18.02
CA ALA A 588 -25.75 15.15 18.89
C ALA A 588 -25.33 15.31 20.37
N LEU A 589 -24.03 15.55 20.62
CA LEU A 589 -23.55 15.83 21.97
C LEU A 589 -24.13 17.13 22.53
N GLU A 590 -24.08 18.24 21.77
CA GLU A 590 -24.64 19.53 22.19
C GLU A 590 -26.14 19.44 22.50
N ILE A 591 -26.90 18.65 21.71
CA ILE A 591 -28.33 18.43 21.96
C ILE A 591 -28.56 17.54 23.20
N ALA A 592 -27.77 16.46 23.36
CA ALA A 592 -27.89 15.53 24.47
C ALA A 592 -27.46 16.14 25.83
N SER A 593 -26.60 17.17 25.78
CA SER A 593 -26.17 17.96 26.97
C SER A 593 -27.08 19.11 27.30
N ASP A 594 -28.22 19.26 26.60
CA ASP A 594 -29.14 20.40 26.71
C ASP A 594 -28.50 21.79 26.50
N GLU A 595 -27.31 21.81 25.88
CA GLU A 595 -26.57 23.04 25.56
C GLU A 595 -27.18 23.81 24.39
N PHE A 596 -27.97 23.12 23.56
CA PHE A 596 -28.61 23.70 22.39
C PHE A 596 -30.01 23.14 22.12
N THR A 597 -31.00 24.04 22.05
CA THR A 597 -32.37 23.71 21.65
C THR A 597 -32.72 24.51 20.38
N GLY A 598 -32.76 23.83 19.23
CA GLY A 598 -33.08 24.47 17.95
C GLY A 598 -32.54 23.73 16.74
N THR A 599 -32.46 24.44 15.61
CA THR A 599 -31.89 23.92 14.35
C THR A 599 -30.50 24.50 14.12
N HIS A 600 -29.50 23.64 13.99
CA HIS A 600 -28.18 24.08 13.54
C HIS A 600 -28.20 24.34 12.02
N GLU A 601 -28.18 25.63 11.61
CA GLU A 601 -27.96 26.02 10.22
C GLU A 601 -26.46 26.20 9.96
N LEU A 602 -25.82 25.16 9.42
CA LEU A 602 -24.38 25.12 9.25
C LEU A 602 -23.93 25.95 8.03
N LYS A 603 -23.10 26.94 8.28
CA LYS A 603 -22.37 27.76 7.31
C LYS A 603 -20.88 27.43 7.34
N PRO A 604 -20.05 27.87 6.39
CA PRO A 604 -18.60 27.58 6.36
C PRO A 604 -17.86 27.85 7.68
N LYS A 605 -18.16 28.96 8.35
CA LYS A 605 -17.55 29.33 9.65
C LYS A 605 -17.90 28.36 10.78
N ASP A 606 -19.10 27.79 10.75
CA ASP A 606 -19.54 26.83 11.77
C ASP A 606 -18.80 25.50 11.65
N ILE A 607 -18.38 25.13 10.42
CA ILE A 607 -17.65 23.90 10.16
C ILE A 607 -16.28 23.90 10.89
N GLU A 608 -15.59 25.03 10.93
CA GLU A 608 -14.33 25.16 11.68
C GLU A 608 -14.51 24.92 13.18
N LYS A 609 -15.64 25.34 13.76
CA LYS A 609 -15.97 25.04 15.17
C LYS A 609 -16.04 23.53 15.43
N PHE A 610 -16.64 22.78 14.50
CA PHE A 610 -16.84 21.33 14.65
C PHE A 610 -15.63 20.49 14.21
N LEU A 611 -14.96 20.83 13.14
CA LEU A 611 -13.86 20.04 12.59
C LEU A 611 -12.47 20.49 13.06
N GLY A 612 -12.32 21.75 13.48
CA GLY A 612 -11.04 22.37 13.84
C GLY A 612 -10.43 23.16 12.68
N ALA A 613 -9.14 23.45 12.75
CA ALA A 613 -8.42 24.16 11.69
C ALA A 613 -8.49 23.40 10.35
N GLN A 614 -8.41 24.14 9.26
CA GLN A 614 -8.39 23.58 7.90
C GLN A 614 -7.22 22.60 7.76
N GLU A 615 -7.49 21.41 7.24
CA GLU A 615 -6.48 20.37 7.01
C GLU A 615 -5.76 20.59 5.67
N TYR A 616 -6.45 21.24 4.72
CA TYR A 616 -5.92 21.50 3.38
C TYR A 616 -6.14 22.98 3.01
N SER A 617 -5.14 23.59 2.41
CA SER A 617 -5.27 24.91 1.78
C SER A 617 -5.59 24.75 0.30
N ARG A 618 -6.37 25.67 -0.26
CA ARG A 618 -6.65 25.67 -1.71
C ARG A 618 -5.39 26.05 -2.48
N ASP A 619 -5.09 25.24 -3.48
CA ASP A 619 -4.17 25.67 -4.54
C ASP A 619 -4.86 26.75 -5.36
N LYS A 620 -4.37 27.97 -5.23
CA LYS A 620 -4.82 29.10 -6.03
C LYS A 620 -3.80 29.38 -7.11
N TYR A 621 -4.29 29.77 -8.29
CA TYR A 621 -3.42 30.30 -9.32
C TYR A 621 -2.58 31.49 -8.77
N GLN A 622 -1.24 31.40 -8.90
CA GLN A 622 -0.29 32.35 -8.27
C GLN A 622 0.01 33.59 -9.11
N GLY A 623 -0.59 33.74 -10.28
CA GLY A 623 -0.27 34.81 -11.20
C GLY A 623 0.81 34.47 -12.22
N ASN A 624 1.29 35.45 -12.96
CA ASN A 624 2.27 35.32 -14.06
C ASN A 624 3.40 36.39 -13.98
N GLU A 625 3.67 36.89 -12.78
CA GLU A 625 4.64 38.01 -12.60
C GLU A 625 6.09 37.56 -12.77
N TYR A 626 6.37 36.28 -12.57
CA TYR A 626 7.72 35.70 -12.63
C TYR A 626 7.95 34.94 -13.93
N ALA A 627 9.15 35.11 -14.52
CA ALA A 627 9.57 34.24 -15.63
C ALA A 627 9.87 32.82 -15.11
N GLY A 628 9.61 31.82 -15.93
CA GLY A 628 9.86 30.43 -15.59
C GLY A 628 8.81 29.76 -14.70
N VAL A 629 7.72 30.44 -14.34
CA VAL A 629 6.64 29.85 -13.56
C VAL A 629 5.44 29.53 -14.48
N VAL A 630 5.09 28.24 -14.56
CA VAL A 630 4.00 27.77 -15.42
C VAL A 630 3.10 26.80 -14.67
N THR A 631 1.80 26.94 -14.89
CA THR A 631 0.81 26.05 -14.30
C THR A 631 0.55 24.86 -15.22
N GLY A 632 0.85 23.67 -14.74
CA GLY A 632 0.47 22.39 -15.33
C GLY A 632 -0.76 21.79 -14.67
N LEU A 633 -1.27 20.69 -15.23
CA LEU A 633 -2.38 19.94 -14.69
C LEU A 633 -1.93 18.51 -14.41
N ALA A 634 -2.09 18.07 -13.17
CA ALA A 634 -1.80 16.72 -12.71
C ALA A 634 -3.08 15.93 -12.42
N TRP A 635 -2.98 14.62 -12.53
CA TRP A 635 -3.98 13.68 -12.05
C TRP A 635 -3.33 12.77 -11.00
N THR A 636 -4.03 12.59 -9.89
CA THR A 636 -3.61 11.76 -8.77
C THR A 636 -4.74 10.79 -8.39
N ALA A 637 -4.43 9.80 -7.57
CA ALA A 637 -5.44 8.87 -7.04
C ALA A 637 -6.57 9.57 -6.24
N VAL A 638 -6.37 10.83 -5.84
CA VAL A 638 -7.35 11.64 -5.10
C VAL A 638 -8.09 12.65 -5.97
N GLY A 639 -7.76 12.75 -7.26
CA GLY A 639 -8.41 13.63 -8.24
C GLY A 639 -7.41 14.47 -9.02
N GLY A 640 -7.92 15.49 -9.73
CA GLY A 640 -7.08 16.44 -10.45
C GLY A 640 -6.56 17.55 -9.55
N GLU A 641 -5.33 18.00 -9.79
CA GLU A 641 -4.65 19.08 -9.08
C GLU A 641 -3.95 19.99 -10.08
N ILE A 642 -3.75 21.28 -9.70
CA ILE A 642 -2.84 22.15 -10.44
C ILE A 642 -1.41 21.89 -9.97
N LEU A 643 -0.48 22.05 -10.87
CA LEU A 643 0.94 21.79 -10.64
C LEU A 643 1.72 23.01 -11.09
N PHE A 644 2.54 23.58 -10.23
CA PHE A 644 3.47 24.63 -10.62
C PHE A 644 4.80 24.01 -11.07
N VAL A 645 5.30 24.47 -12.20
CA VAL A 645 6.66 24.18 -12.67
C VAL A 645 7.43 25.48 -12.64
N GLU A 646 8.47 25.55 -11.84
CA GLU A 646 9.28 26.73 -11.64
C GLU A 646 10.68 26.48 -12.18
N THR A 647 11.14 27.32 -13.11
CA THR A 647 12.50 27.27 -13.66
C THR A 647 13.28 28.50 -13.22
N SER A 648 14.41 28.28 -12.58
CA SER A 648 15.36 29.33 -12.20
C SER A 648 16.68 29.14 -12.95
N LEU A 649 17.32 30.24 -13.24
CA LEU A 649 18.61 30.28 -13.93
C LEU A 649 19.70 30.88 -13.03
N SER A 650 20.86 30.28 -13.02
CA SER A 650 22.04 30.78 -12.32
C SER A 650 23.28 30.66 -13.22
N ARG A 651 24.25 31.56 -13.07
CA ARG A 651 25.50 31.42 -13.83
C ARG A 651 26.22 30.12 -13.50
N GLY A 652 26.67 29.43 -14.52
CA GLY A 652 27.31 28.12 -14.33
C GLY A 652 27.77 27.48 -15.64
N LYS A 653 27.81 26.15 -15.66
CA LYS A 653 28.35 25.35 -16.78
C LYS A 653 27.25 24.52 -17.50
N GLY A 654 26.05 25.01 -17.57
CA GLY A 654 24.95 24.32 -18.25
C GLY A 654 24.36 23.11 -17.49
N GLN A 655 24.55 23.04 -16.16
CA GLN A 655 24.06 21.92 -15.37
C GLN A 655 22.54 22.01 -15.17
N LEU A 656 21.84 20.87 -15.41
CA LEU A 656 20.43 20.74 -15.09
C LEU A 656 20.25 20.13 -13.69
N THR A 657 19.52 20.83 -12.84
CA THR A 657 19.13 20.34 -11.51
C THR A 657 17.62 20.19 -11.46
N LEU A 658 17.14 19.06 -10.94
CA LEU A 658 15.73 18.76 -10.81
C LEU A 658 15.38 18.48 -9.34
N THR A 659 14.37 19.17 -8.81
CA THR A 659 13.91 19.01 -7.43
C THR A 659 12.39 18.96 -7.36
N GLY A 660 11.80 18.42 -6.25
CA GLY A 660 10.34 18.32 -6.07
C GLY A 660 9.82 16.89 -6.01
N ASN A 661 10.69 15.90 -5.66
CA ASN A 661 10.34 14.48 -5.57
C ASN A 661 9.76 13.92 -6.87
N LEU A 662 10.52 14.15 -7.98
CA LEU A 662 10.13 13.73 -9.32
C LEU A 662 10.52 12.27 -9.55
N GLY A 663 9.59 11.48 -10.10
CA GLY A 663 9.85 10.13 -10.57
C GLY A 663 10.68 10.08 -11.86
N SER A 664 11.02 8.87 -12.31
CA SER A 664 11.90 8.66 -13.47
C SER A 664 11.32 9.25 -14.76
N VAL A 665 10.02 9.02 -15.03
CA VAL A 665 9.36 9.49 -16.25
C VAL A 665 9.28 11.02 -16.32
N MET A 666 9.02 11.65 -15.17
CA MET A 666 8.96 13.11 -15.10
C MET A 666 10.34 13.76 -15.25
N LYS A 667 11.41 13.11 -14.75
CA LYS A 667 12.80 13.53 -14.97
C LYS A 667 13.21 13.41 -16.44
N GLU A 668 12.85 12.32 -17.11
CA GLU A 668 13.03 12.17 -18.55
C GLU A 668 12.31 13.26 -19.34
N SER A 669 11.07 13.58 -18.96
CA SER A 669 10.29 14.64 -19.59
C SER A 669 10.98 16.01 -19.47
N ALA A 670 11.60 16.30 -18.31
CA ALA A 670 12.37 17.52 -18.11
C ALA A 670 13.65 17.57 -18.98
N MET A 671 14.36 16.46 -19.11
CA MET A 671 15.52 16.35 -19.99
C MET A 671 15.12 16.51 -21.45
N LEU A 672 14.03 15.84 -21.90
CA LEU A 672 13.47 16.01 -23.25
C LEU A 672 13.10 17.46 -23.55
N ALA A 673 12.47 18.14 -22.58
CA ALA A 673 12.12 19.56 -22.71
C ALA A 673 13.34 20.45 -22.92
N LEU A 674 14.41 20.22 -22.18
CA LEU A 674 15.65 20.98 -22.32
C LEU A 674 16.35 20.69 -23.67
N GLU A 675 16.49 19.42 -24.02
CA GLU A 675 17.15 19.02 -25.28
C GLU A 675 16.37 19.52 -26.52
N TYR A 676 15.02 19.54 -26.45
CA TYR A 676 14.23 20.16 -27.52
C TYR A 676 14.57 21.65 -27.70
N LEU A 677 14.65 22.41 -26.60
CA LEU A 677 14.98 23.84 -26.67
C LEU A 677 16.40 24.10 -27.12
N LYS A 678 17.37 23.28 -26.72
CA LYS A 678 18.74 23.34 -27.21
C LYS A 678 18.79 23.15 -28.74
N ALA A 679 18.12 22.11 -29.25
CA ALA A 679 18.07 21.80 -30.68
C ALA A 679 17.33 22.86 -31.50
N HIS A 680 16.44 23.63 -30.87
CA HIS A 680 15.59 24.63 -31.54
C HIS A 680 15.73 26.04 -30.95
N SER A 681 16.91 26.40 -30.45
CA SER A 681 17.20 27.69 -29.81
C SER A 681 16.82 28.89 -30.68
N HIS A 682 16.94 28.74 -31.97
CA HIS A 682 16.55 29.75 -32.98
C HIS A 682 15.05 30.13 -32.96
N LEU A 683 14.17 29.26 -32.43
CA LEU A 683 12.74 29.58 -32.32
C LEU A 683 12.42 30.66 -31.30
N LEU A 684 13.32 30.88 -30.37
CA LEU A 684 13.16 31.80 -29.24
C LEU A 684 14.19 32.93 -29.27
N ASP A 685 14.97 33.04 -30.37
CA ASP A 685 16.06 34.03 -30.51
C ASP A 685 17.02 34.03 -29.31
N LEU A 686 17.38 32.82 -28.79
CA LEU A 686 18.22 32.70 -27.63
C LEU A 686 19.69 33.04 -27.96
N PRO A 687 20.41 33.74 -27.06
CA PRO A 687 21.84 34.06 -27.26
C PRO A 687 22.67 32.77 -27.39
N GLU A 688 23.69 32.81 -28.23
CA GLU A 688 24.68 31.72 -28.34
C GLU A 688 25.35 31.48 -26.99
N GLY A 689 25.55 30.20 -26.62
CA GLY A 689 26.20 29.79 -25.37
C GLY A 689 25.34 29.95 -24.12
N ILE A 690 24.05 30.30 -24.24
CA ILE A 690 23.19 30.42 -23.06
C ILE A 690 23.14 29.13 -22.27
N PHE A 691 23.07 27.96 -22.92
CA PHE A 691 23.01 26.65 -22.30
C PHE A 691 24.35 26.19 -21.69
N ASP A 692 25.46 26.80 -22.07
CA ASP A 692 26.79 26.46 -21.56
C ASP A 692 27.21 27.34 -20.37
N ASN A 693 26.63 28.56 -20.27
CA ASN A 693 27.00 29.58 -19.30
C ASN A 693 26.00 29.75 -18.16
N TRP A 694 24.84 29.05 -18.25
CA TRP A 694 23.79 29.12 -17.23
C TRP A 694 23.35 27.73 -16.78
N ASN A 695 23.42 27.49 -15.47
CA ASN A 695 22.77 26.32 -14.86
C ASN A 695 21.26 26.54 -14.82
N ILE A 696 20.55 25.48 -15.05
CA ILE A 696 19.08 25.44 -15.08
C ILE A 696 18.58 24.61 -13.90
N HIS A 697 17.71 25.18 -13.09
CA HIS A 697 17.08 24.47 -11.99
C HIS A 697 15.57 24.44 -12.20
N ILE A 698 15.00 23.25 -12.38
CA ILE A 698 13.55 23.04 -12.43
C ILE A 698 13.11 22.51 -11.07
N HIS A 699 12.19 23.22 -10.46
CA HIS A 699 11.57 22.85 -9.20
C HIS A 699 10.07 22.66 -9.40
N VAL A 700 9.53 21.58 -8.80
CA VAL A 700 8.09 21.36 -8.74
C VAL A 700 7.71 21.32 -7.25
N PRO A 701 7.04 22.37 -6.73
CA PRO A 701 6.69 22.49 -5.31
C PRO A 701 5.94 21.30 -4.76
N GLU A 702 5.80 21.23 -3.43
CA GLU A 702 5.22 20.11 -2.67
C GLU A 702 6.02 18.81 -2.75
N GLY A 703 7.30 18.86 -2.39
CA GLY A 703 8.23 17.72 -2.41
C GLY A 703 7.83 16.52 -1.55
N ALA A 704 6.89 16.68 -0.63
CA ALA A 704 6.35 15.57 0.17
C ALA A 704 5.52 14.58 -0.66
N ILE A 705 4.96 15.01 -1.80
CA ILE A 705 4.12 14.19 -2.67
C ILE A 705 4.95 13.74 -3.87
N PRO A 706 5.12 12.41 -4.09
CA PRO A 706 5.78 11.90 -5.29
C PRO A 706 5.01 12.32 -6.54
N LYS A 707 5.74 12.80 -7.55
CA LYS A 707 5.16 13.22 -8.84
C LYS A 707 5.87 12.47 -9.95
N ASP A 708 5.08 11.78 -10.78
CA ASP A 708 5.61 11.06 -11.94
C ASP A 708 4.63 11.13 -13.12
N GLY A 709 5.16 11.00 -14.33
CA GLY A 709 4.41 10.94 -15.56
C GLY A 709 4.86 11.94 -16.63
N PRO A 710 4.56 11.65 -17.92
CA PRO A 710 5.03 12.45 -19.04
C PRO A 710 4.17 13.70 -19.29
N SER A 711 3.01 13.83 -18.64
CA SER A 711 1.98 14.85 -18.96
C SER A 711 2.35 16.30 -18.66
N ALA A 712 3.47 16.53 -17.95
CA ALA A 712 4.03 17.85 -17.69
C ALA A 712 5.02 18.33 -18.77
N GLY A 713 5.25 17.57 -19.84
CA GLY A 713 6.26 17.88 -20.87
C GLY A 713 6.11 19.26 -21.49
N ILE A 714 4.91 19.61 -21.97
CA ILE A 714 4.67 20.95 -22.55
C ILE A 714 4.80 22.05 -21.49
N THR A 715 4.44 21.78 -20.23
CA THR A 715 4.59 22.72 -19.13
C THR A 715 6.07 23.00 -18.83
N MET A 716 6.91 21.97 -18.85
CA MET A 716 8.36 22.12 -18.62
C MET A 716 9.05 22.87 -19.73
N VAL A 717 8.70 22.57 -21.01
CA VAL A 717 9.23 23.33 -22.15
C VAL A 717 8.84 24.80 -22.05
N THR A 718 7.59 25.09 -21.71
CA THR A 718 7.10 26.48 -21.57
C THR A 718 7.78 27.20 -20.41
N SER A 719 7.98 26.52 -19.27
CA SER A 719 8.70 27.07 -18.12
C SER A 719 10.15 27.41 -18.46
N LEU A 720 10.85 26.47 -19.11
CA LEU A 720 12.22 26.70 -19.60
C LEU A 720 12.27 27.84 -20.61
N ALA A 721 11.35 27.88 -21.59
CA ALA A 721 11.29 28.92 -22.60
C ALA A 721 11.01 30.31 -21.98
N SER A 722 10.09 30.38 -21.02
CA SER A 722 9.82 31.62 -20.28
C SER A 722 11.05 32.08 -19.49
N ALA A 723 11.72 31.18 -18.77
CA ALA A 723 12.95 31.51 -18.03
C ALA A 723 14.08 31.97 -18.93
N LEU A 724 14.31 31.29 -20.06
CA LEU A 724 15.39 31.63 -21.01
C LEU A 724 15.13 32.90 -21.80
N THR A 725 13.87 33.25 -22.09
CA THR A 725 13.50 34.47 -22.79
C THR A 725 13.14 35.61 -21.87
N GLN A 726 12.94 35.35 -20.58
CA GLN A 726 12.43 36.27 -19.56
C GLN A 726 11.04 36.82 -19.90
N ARG A 727 10.28 36.13 -20.74
CA ARG A 727 8.92 36.49 -21.17
C ARG A 727 7.89 35.93 -20.19
N LYS A 728 6.89 36.76 -19.88
CA LYS A 728 5.78 36.34 -19.05
C LYS A 728 4.95 35.25 -19.72
N VAL A 729 4.42 34.33 -18.95
CA VAL A 729 3.42 33.38 -19.39
C VAL A 729 2.03 34.05 -19.29
N LYS A 730 1.12 33.74 -20.21
CA LYS A 730 -0.26 34.26 -20.24
C LYS A 730 -0.95 33.96 -18.88
N ALA A 731 -1.63 34.98 -18.33
CA ALA A 731 -2.36 34.83 -17.08
C ALA A 731 -3.55 33.87 -17.20
N ASN A 732 -3.89 33.20 -16.12
CA ASN A 732 -5.00 32.24 -16.03
C ASN A 732 -4.92 31.09 -17.05
N LEU A 733 -3.70 30.68 -17.42
CA LEU A 733 -3.42 29.60 -18.35
C LEU A 733 -2.88 28.38 -17.60
N ALA A 734 -3.40 27.22 -17.96
CA ALA A 734 -2.76 25.93 -17.59
C ALA A 734 -2.61 25.06 -18.82
N MET A 735 -1.76 24.04 -18.70
CA MET A 735 -1.52 23.14 -19.80
C MET A 735 -1.23 21.71 -19.35
N THR A 736 -1.47 20.76 -20.24
CA THR A 736 -1.10 19.36 -20.07
C THR A 736 -0.87 18.71 -21.42
N GLY A 737 0.20 17.93 -21.51
CA GLY A 737 0.57 17.22 -22.74
C GLY A 737 1.96 16.63 -22.61
N GLU A 738 2.18 15.51 -23.27
CA GLU A 738 3.49 14.89 -23.42
C GLU A 738 4.19 15.49 -24.64
N ILE A 739 5.51 15.62 -24.59
CA ILE A 739 6.32 16.10 -25.69
C ILE A 739 7.23 15.01 -26.23
N THR A 740 7.45 15.00 -27.53
CA THR A 740 8.49 14.19 -28.18
C THR A 740 9.70 15.04 -28.53
N LEU A 741 10.86 14.41 -28.79
CA LEU A 741 12.09 15.07 -29.26
C LEU A 741 11.89 15.90 -30.55
N ARG A 742 10.86 15.58 -31.35
CA ARG A 742 10.52 16.30 -32.59
C ARG A 742 9.56 17.47 -32.37
N GLY A 743 9.14 17.70 -31.10
CA GLY A 743 8.22 18.76 -30.74
C GLY A 743 6.74 18.41 -30.94
N LYS A 744 6.39 17.15 -31.28
CA LYS A 744 4.98 16.74 -31.38
C LYS A 744 4.41 16.66 -29.95
N VAL A 745 3.18 17.16 -29.78
CA VAL A 745 2.42 17.04 -28.54
C VAL A 745 1.55 15.78 -28.61
N LEU A 746 1.67 14.91 -27.61
CA LEU A 746 0.93 13.66 -27.49
C LEU A 746 -0.22 13.77 -26.48
N PRO A 747 -1.30 12.97 -26.66
CA PRO A 747 -2.43 12.95 -25.75
C PRO A 747 -2.04 12.36 -24.39
N VAL A 748 -2.76 12.78 -23.35
CA VAL A 748 -2.53 12.36 -21.97
C VAL A 748 -3.82 11.95 -21.30
N GLY A 749 -3.73 11.11 -20.26
CA GLY A 749 -4.90 10.64 -19.51
C GLY A 749 -5.35 11.60 -18.39
N GLY A 750 -6.50 11.27 -17.76
CA GLY A 750 -7.04 12.01 -16.62
C GLY A 750 -7.55 13.42 -17.01
N ILE A 751 -8.00 13.61 -18.22
CA ILE A 751 -8.40 14.92 -18.75
C ILE A 751 -9.57 15.50 -17.96
N ARG A 752 -10.59 14.70 -17.65
CA ARG A 752 -11.75 15.15 -16.88
C ARG A 752 -11.33 15.75 -15.54
N GLU A 753 -10.53 15.04 -14.77
CA GLU A 753 -10.06 15.46 -13.44
C GLU A 753 -9.17 16.70 -13.54
N LYS A 754 -8.28 16.75 -14.51
CA LYS A 754 -7.39 17.90 -14.79
C LYS A 754 -8.16 19.17 -15.09
N ILE A 755 -9.16 19.08 -15.98
CA ILE A 755 -10.00 20.23 -16.37
C ILE A 755 -10.81 20.77 -15.17
N LEU A 756 -11.34 19.87 -14.35
CA LEU A 756 -12.08 20.25 -13.18
C LEU A 756 -11.19 20.88 -12.09
N ALA A 757 -9.93 20.42 -11.98
CA ALA A 757 -8.95 21.08 -11.12
C ALA A 757 -8.63 22.50 -11.61
N ALA A 758 -8.41 22.68 -12.90
CA ALA A 758 -8.20 23.99 -13.51
C ALA A 758 -9.39 24.94 -13.26
N LYS A 759 -10.60 24.45 -13.40
CA LYS A 759 -11.82 25.21 -13.11
C LYS A 759 -11.88 25.67 -11.63
N ARG A 760 -11.61 24.76 -10.69
CA ARG A 760 -11.57 25.07 -9.25
C ARG A 760 -10.51 26.12 -8.92
N ALA A 761 -9.36 26.07 -9.59
CA ALA A 761 -8.28 27.05 -9.42
C ALA A 761 -8.57 28.41 -10.10
N GLY A 762 -9.70 28.55 -10.80
CA GLY A 762 -10.08 29.77 -11.50
C GLY A 762 -9.39 29.99 -12.83
N ILE A 763 -8.75 28.96 -13.40
CA ILE A 763 -8.06 28.99 -14.70
C ILE A 763 -9.10 29.00 -15.81
N LYS A 764 -8.88 29.86 -16.80
CA LYS A 764 -9.82 30.05 -17.91
C LYS A 764 -9.34 29.47 -19.24
N ASP A 765 -8.05 29.52 -19.47
CA ASP A 765 -7.44 29.06 -20.72
C ASP A 765 -6.68 27.75 -20.49
N ILE A 766 -6.89 26.74 -21.34
CA ILE A 766 -6.22 25.44 -21.20
C ILE A 766 -5.64 25.01 -22.54
N ILE A 767 -4.35 24.72 -22.55
CA ILE A 767 -3.65 24.13 -23.70
C ILE A 767 -3.56 22.62 -23.51
N LEU A 768 -3.97 21.85 -24.53
CA LEU A 768 -3.91 20.38 -24.54
C LEU A 768 -3.76 19.83 -25.97
N CYS A 769 -3.37 18.55 -26.05
CA CYS A 769 -3.22 17.88 -27.34
C CYS A 769 -4.53 17.85 -28.13
N GLU A 770 -4.46 18.02 -29.46
CA GLU A 770 -5.63 17.92 -30.35
C GLU A 770 -6.37 16.60 -30.18
N GLU A 771 -5.66 15.50 -29.99
CA GLU A 771 -6.25 14.17 -29.78
C GLU A 771 -7.07 14.03 -28.51
N ASN A 772 -6.84 14.89 -27.49
CA ASN A 772 -7.65 14.96 -26.26
C ASN A 772 -8.99 15.71 -26.46
N ARG A 773 -9.29 16.23 -27.66
CA ARG A 773 -10.60 16.83 -27.96
C ARG A 773 -11.76 15.86 -27.69
N LYS A 774 -11.56 14.57 -27.95
CA LYS A 774 -12.53 13.52 -27.66
C LYS A 774 -12.89 13.46 -26.18
N ASP A 775 -11.87 13.57 -25.30
CA ASP A 775 -12.05 13.50 -23.85
C ASP A 775 -12.81 14.73 -23.32
N ILE A 776 -12.56 15.92 -23.89
CA ILE A 776 -13.31 17.14 -23.57
C ILE A 776 -14.78 17.02 -23.99
N ASN A 777 -15.06 16.44 -25.18
CA ASN A 777 -16.43 16.26 -25.66
C ASN A 777 -17.25 15.29 -24.80
N GLU A 778 -16.59 14.43 -24.01
CA GLU A 778 -17.24 13.54 -23.06
C GLU A 778 -17.62 14.21 -21.74
N ILE A 779 -17.06 15.39 -21.44
CA ILE A 779 -17.37 16.16 -20.24
C ILE A 779 -18.67 16.93 -20.44
N GLN A 780 -19.58 16.86 -19.49
CA GLN A 780 -20.85 17.58 -19.56
C GLN A 780 -20.63 19.09 -19.73
N PRO A 781 -21.34 19.77 -20.65
CA PRO A 781 -21.10 21.18 -20.99
C PRO A 781 -21.17 22.14 -19.79
N MET A 782 -21.98 21.83 -18.79
CA MET A 782 -22.10 22.62 -17.58
C MET A 782 -20.79 22.78 -16.81
N TYR A 783 -19.89 21.79 -16.92
CA TYR A 783 -18.57 21.81 -16.28
C TYR A 783 -17.52 22.56 -17.09
N LEU A 784 -17.76 22.77 -18.38
CA LEU A 784 -16.84 23.48 -19.28
C LEU A 784 -17.14 24.98 -19.38
N THR A 785 -18.26 25.43 -18.82
CA THR A 785 -18.70 26.84 -18.89
C THR A 785 -17.64 27.78 -18.31
N GLY A 786 -17.25 28.80 -19.08
CA GLY A 786 -16.26 29.81 -18.70
C GLY A 786 -14.81 29.41 -18.95
N MET A 787 -14.56 28.31 -19.64
CA MET A 787 -13.23 27.83 -20.01
C MET A 787 -13.05 27.84 -21.53
N THR A 788 -11.84 28.14 -21.97
CA THR A 788 -11.42 28.12 -23.37
C THR A 788 -10.35 27.06 -23.57
N PHE A 789 -10.54 26.20 -24.56
CA PHE A 789 -9.62 25.10 -24.85
C PHE A 789 -8.84 25.38 -26.13
N HIS A 790 -7.52 25.36 -26.02
CA HIS A 790 -6.58 25.53 -27.11
C HIS A 790 -5.96 24.18 -27.46
N TYR A 791 -6.36 23.64 -28.58
CA TYR A 791 -5.89 22.33 -29.06
C TYR A 791 -4.65 22.51 -29.94
N VAL A 792 -3.58 21.79 -29.59
CA VAL A 792 -2.27 21.92 -30.25
C VAL A 792 -1.73 20.56 -30.71
N LYS A 793 -0.89 20.59 -31.75
CA LYS A 793 -0.20 19.41 -32.31
C LYS A 793 1.32 19.48 -32.08
N ASP A 794 1.83 20.71 -32.02
CA ASP A 794 3.27 20.98 -31.94
C ASP A 794 3.59 21.97 -30.81
N ILE A 795 4.77 21.82 -30.22
CA ILE A 795 5.22 22.68 -29.12
C ILE A 795 5.37 24.15 -29.53
N LYS A 796 5.60 24.45 -30.84
CA LYS A 796 5.63 25.82 -31.34
C LYS A 796 4.30 26.52 -31.16
N GLU A 797 3.20 25.82 -31.33
CA GLU A 797 1.85 26.33 -31.09
C GLU A 797 1.65 26.61 -29.62
N VAL A 798 2.14 25.72 -28.75
CA VAL A 798 2.11 25.89 -27.28
C VAL A 798 2.83 27.17 -26.89
N LEU A 799 4.09 27.33 -27.32
CA LEU A 799 4.91 28.49 -26.96
C LEU A 799 4.30 29.80 -27.47
N ARG A 800 3.71 29.81 -28.67
CA ARG A 800 3.03 30.97 -29.24
C ARG A 800 1.79 31.37 -28.45
N LEU A 801 1.03 30.40 -27.93
CA LEU A 801 -0.19 30.63 -27.14
C LEU A 801 0.11 30.99 -25.68
N ALA A 802 1.21 30.44 -25.14
CA ALA A 802 1.55 30.56 -23.74
C ALA A 802 2.41 31.77 -23.39
N LEU A 803 3.40 32.10 -24.23
CA LEU A 803 4.33 33.22 -23.98
C LEU A 803 3.75 34.56 -24.51
N THR A 804 3.80 35.56 -23.69
CA THR A 804 3.49 36.96 -24.08
C THR A 804 4.73 37.66 -24.64
N ASP A 805 4.58 38.82 -25.25
CA ASP A 805 5.72 39.62 -25.70
C ASP A 805 6.32 40.46 -24.56
N GLU A 806 5.64 40.52 -23.41
CA GLU A 806 6.11 41.25 -22.23
C GLU A 806 7.18 40.45 -21.47
N LYS A 807 8.29 41.15 -21.17
CA LYS A 807 9.30 40.63 -20.23
C LYS A 807 8.89 40.93 -18.79
N VAL A 808 9.42 40.13 -17.85
CA VAL A 808 9.25 40.41 -16.42
C VAL A 808 10.00 41.69 -16.00
N ALA A 809 9.57 42.31 -14.91
CA ALA A 809 10.14 43.58 -14.44
C ALA A 809 11.66 43.50 -14.18
N ASP A 810 12.12 42.37 -13.59
CA ASP A 810 13.52 42.14 -13.25
C ASP A 810 14.16 41.13 -14.23
N ALA A 811 14.01 41.38 -15.54
CA ALA A 811 14.53 40.47 -16.55
C ALA A 811 16.06 40.35 -16.49
N ILE A 812 16.55 39.14 -16.48
CA ILE A 812 17.97 38.79 -16.49
C ILE A 812 18.56 39.21 -17.84
N ASP A 813 19.66 39.94 -17.80
CA ASP A 813 20.46 40.24 -18.99
C ASP A 813 21.43 39.05 -19.25
N PHE A 814 21.20 38.36 -20.34
CA PHE A 814 22.03 37.20 -20.77
C PHE A 814 23.26 37.63 -21.57
N THR A 815 23.48 38.90 -21.77
CA THR A 815 24.66 39.38 -22.53
C THR A 815 25.95 38.89 -21.85
N ILE A 816 26.68 38.05 -22.55
CA ILE A 816 28.01 37.62 -22.10
C ILE A 816 28.95 38.81 -22.32
N LYS A 817 29.36 39.51 -21.24
CA LYS A 817 30.45 40.45 -21.30
C LYS A 817 31.71 39.63 -21.59
N GLU A 818 32.25 39.70 -22.79
CA GLU A 818 33.58 39.21 -23.06
C GLU A 818 34.55 39.83 -22.07
N ASP A 819 35.18 38.99 -21.23
CA ASP A 819 36.33 39.41 -20.42
C ASP A 819 37.49 39.73 -21.37
N LYS A 820 37.62 40.98 -21.76
CA LYS A 820 38.73 41.50 -22.57
C LYS A 820 40.11 41.45 -21.87
N ASN A 821 40.24 40.69 -20.77
CA ASN A 821 41.44 40.54 -19.98
C ASN A 821 42.14 39.17 -20.13
N LYS A 822 42.05 38.52 -21.28
CA LYS A 822 43.03 37.51 -21.64
C LYS A 822 43.97 38.08 -22.68
N GLU A 823 44.68 39.11 -22.33
CA GLU A 823 45.95 39.44 -23.03
C GLU A 823 46.95 38.30 -22.70
N ASN A 824 47.43 37.69 -23.75
CA ASN A 824 48.53 36.75 -23.76
C ASN A 824 49.73 37.24 -22.94
N PRO A 825 50.33 36.45 -22.08
CA PRO A 825 51.75 36.59 -21.85
C PRO A 825 52.48 35.80 -22.94
N ALA A 826 52.73 36.45 -24.08
CA ALA A 826 53.77 36.06 -25.01
C ALA A 826 55.06 36.73 -24.54
N GLN A 827 55.96 35.95 -23.99
CA GLN A 827 57.44 35.87 -24.23
C GLN A 827 58.12 35.18 -23.07
#